data_796ad4a531aa28bf00d4b3c37b739d41
#
_entry.id   796ad4a531aa28bf00d4b3c37b739d41
#
_cell.length_a   1.000
_cell.length_b   1.000
_cell.length_c   1.000
_cell.angle_alpha   90.00
_cell.angle_beta   90.00
_cell.angle_gamma   90.00
#
_symmetry.space_group_name_H-M   'P 1'
#
loop_
_entity.id
_entity.type
_entity.pdbx_description
1 polymer ?
#
loop_
_entity_poly.entity_id
_entity_poly.type
_entity_poly.pdbx_seq_one_letter_code
_entity_poly.pdbx_strand_id
1 'polypeptide(L)'
;MXKSILATGTALAALCXXASAPAYAQGPDATPAADATGDAPSDIIVTGSTRAQRRFDVSYAINTVSQEDVEKIAPVNFADLIGQLPGFQTEITGGEVQNIYRIRGLPNXGGFVSFQQDGLPLFHENDGXFFRGDAILKQDLMTDRVEVVRGGPAPVYASYSGAIINAITVTGSDDPRGKAQVTLGDTGLXRLDAYQAGPISEDTYYAVGGFLRYHDGYRDXGFPNDKGGQIRANIKHVTDNGFIKLNLNYVNDHNVFYLPIPIADPRDPSRSLDPYIDYFEGTMNSPAFRNVNLKYRDGNGQVQSRNSDLSDGRHMQMVNFGAQYEGDFDGWLVSAKAGYTQGKLDFTAFYSTTNPADADAFAAGYLSRASAAFGAVDSFGYVLAGTNTAYDPYAKSGLVMQGQYRDIHSKFYSAQANLSVARKFDTGIGSHDIKLGLYGSLYGEDSRTLYQNYLIEVAGQPQTLDXVAXDATGAEIGRVTDNGVLNYAATLNQGDSDAKMFAIYANDTWEIVPGLRIDGGIRHERYSYKGWAALTEQADLGDGATLADDTTRAFTGVILNQKRKTEVTNWTIGANYDFSRNIGVYGRASHLETPPNVQTVMSINPTIITTVADQXEAGLKLAFGRSYLYITGFYTNFDPLNASFLAYDPTTGRXDVNVPFIGEAQVKGVEFDGSLAVTPWFTLNGALTISDPKYKNFESATGADPEQAEGNQIVRQPKIYGNIRPSFDFQTGETDVSVYGRYTYMGKRYVDLYNNTALPSYGTVGAGVTARRGSWQLQIVGDNLFNAHGLTEGNTRTDSLAGQGSSEAIYGRPIFGRNFRLVISKSW
;
A
#
# COMPACT_ATOMS: atom_id res chain seq x y z
N MET A 1 12.61 -17.54 -14.06
CA MET A 1 11.52 -16.64 -14.42
C MET A 1 10.70 -17.09 -15.65
N UNK A 2 11.23 -17.35 -16.57
CA UNK A 2 10.62 -17.81 -17.72
C UNK A 2 9.79 -19.01 -17.59
N LYS A 3 10.35 -19.82 -16.82
CA LYS A 3 9.58 -21.02 -16.59
C LYS A 3 8.29 -20.71 -15.84
N SER A 4 8.35 -19.82 -14.85
CA SER A 4 7.14 -19.42 -14.11
C SER A 4 6.14 -18.72 -15.02
N ILE A 5 6.63 -17.86 -15.88
CA ILE A 5 5.76 -17.15 -16.82
C ILE A 5 5.12 -18.12 -17.79
N LEU A 6 5.91 -19.07 -18.30
CA LEU A 6 5.39 -20.08 -19.23
C LEU A 6 4.35 -20.96 -18.54
N ALA A 7 4.63 -21.40 -17.30
CA ALA A 7 3.68 -22.25 -16.59
C ALA A 7 2.37 -21.51 -16.30
N THR A 8 2.46 -20.26 -15.89
CA THR A 8 1.26 -19.46 -15.62
C THR A 8 0.50 -19.16 -16.90
N GLY A 9 1.23 -18.88 -17.99
CA GLY A 9 0.61 -18.66 -19.29
C GLY A 9 -0.13 -19.89 -19.79
N THR A 10 0.47 -21.07 -19.59
CA THR A 10 -0.17 -22.33 -19.96
C THR A 10 -1.43 -22.55 -19.14
N ALA A 11 -1.38 -22.25 -17.84
CA ALA A 11 -2.55 -22.41 -16.97
C ALA A 11 -3.67 -21.47 -17.40
N LEU A 12 -3.34 -20.23 -17.73
CA LEU A 12 -4.35 -19.29 -18.20
C LEU A 12 -4.92 -19.70 -19.56
N ALA A 13 -4.06 -20.22 -20.45
CA ALA A 13 -4.54 -20.72 -21.74
C ALA A 13 -5.46 -21.93 -21.57
N ALA A 14 -5.12 -22.81 -20.63
CA ALA A 14 -5.99 -23.95 -20.32
C ALA A 14 -7.32 -23.50 -19.73
N LEU A 15 -7.31 -22.46 -18.94
CA LEU A 15 -8.54 -21.87 -18.44
C LEU A 15 -9.40 -21.34 -19.58
N CYS A 16 -8.80 -20.66 -20.51
CA CYS A 16 -9.53 -20.21 -21.70
C CYS A 16 -10.10 -21.36 -22.53
N UNK A 17 -9.54 -22.29 -22.55
CA UNK A 17 -9.90 -23.48 -23.22
C UNK A 17 -10.99 -24.23 -22.63
N UNK A 18 -10.94 -24.11 -21.63
CA UNK A 18 -11.96 -24.56 -20.89
C UNK A 18 -13.20 -23.81 -21.03
N ALA A 19 -13.10 -22.79 -21.59
CA ALA A 19 -14.25 -21.94 -21.77
C ALA A 19 -15.39 -22.56 -22.57
N SER A 20 -15.07 -23.62 -23.27
CA SER A 20 -16.09 -24.30 -24.08
C SER A 20 -16.79 -25.42 -23.34
N ALA A 21 -16.61 -25.54 -22.04
CA ALA A 21 -17.26 -26.59 -21.27
C ALA A 21 -18.78 -26.46 -21.35
N PRO A 22 -19.51 -27.58 -21.43
CA PRO A 22 -20.98 -27.48 -21.52
C PRO A 22 -21.59 -26.93 -20.22
N ALA A 23 -22.73 -26.27 -20.41
CA ALA A 23 -23.49 -25.77 -19.28
C ALA A 23 -24.20 -26.91 -18.55
N TYR A 24 -24.23 -26.80 -17.23
CA TYR A 24 -24.95 -27.74 -16.38
C TYR A 24 -26.28 -27.13 -15.95
N ALA A 25 -27.18 -27.99 -15.49
CA ALA A 25 -28.48 -27.54 -14.99
C ALA A 25 -28.29 -26.60 -13.81
N GLN A 26 -29.13 -25.63 -13.71
CA GLN A 26 -29.09 -24.66 -12.60
C GLN A 26 -29.42 -25.34 -11.30
N GLY A 27 -28.59 -25.12 -10.30
CA GLY A 27 -28.86 -25.56 -8.94
C GLY A 27 -29.18 -24.36 -8.06
N PRO A 28 -29.15 -24.55 -6.75
CA PRO A 28 -29.39 -23.44 -5.85
C PRO A 28 -28.36 -22.34 -6.08
N ASP A 29 -28.84 -21.13 -6.22
CA ASP A 29 -27.96 -19.99 -6.40
C ASP A 29 -27.32 -19.65 -5.05
N ALA A 30 -25.99 -19.62 -5.02
CA ALA A 30 -25.27 -19.27 -3.80
C ALA A 30 -25.19 -17.77 -3.58
N THR A 31 -25.52 -16.96 -4.58
CA THR A 31 -25.54 -15.51 -4.44
C THR A 31 -26.77 -15.07 -3.66
N PRO A 32 -26.63 -14.09 -2.80
CA PRO A 32 -27.83 -13.56 -2.13
C PRO A 32 -28.77 -12.94 -3.15
N ALA A 33 -30.05 -13.23 -3.01
CA ALA A 33 -31.07 -12.61 -3.84
C ALA A 33 -31.21 -11.13 -3.47
N ALA A 34 -31.77 -10.34 -4.38
CA ALA A 34 -32.18 -8.99 -4.04
C ALA A 34 -33.12 -9.04 -2.86
N ASP A 35 -33.07 -8.06 -1.99
CA ASP A 35 -33.93 -8.09 -0.84
C ASP A 35 -35.39 -7.79 -1.23
N ALA A 36 -36.28 -7.94 -0.25
CA ALA A 36 -37.73 -7.77 -0.51
C ALA A 36 -38.10 -6.34 -0.89
N THR A 37 -37.22 -5.37 -0.68
CA THR A 37 -37.47 -3.98 -1.05
C THR A 37 -37.04 -3.66 -2.47
N GLY A 38 -36.43 -4.62 -3.17
CA GLY A 38 -35.96 -4.44 -4.54
C GLY A 38 -34.58 -3.85 -4.68
N ASP A 39 -33.81 -3.79 -3.62
CA ASP A 39 -32.44 -3.32 -3.70
C ASP A 39 -31.60 -4.30 -4.50
N ALA A 40 -30.63 -3.77 -5.27
CA ALA A 40 -29.72 -4.60 -6.04
C ALA A 40 -28.84 -5.41 -5.08
N PRO A 41 -28.36 -6.61 -5.50
CA PRO A 41 -27.49 -7.39 -4.65
C PRO A 41 -26.22 -6.62 -4.25
N SER A 42 -25.74 -5.69 -5.08
CA SER A 42 -24.55 -4.90 -4.74
C SER A 42 -24.80 -3.94 -3.57
N ASP A 43 -26.06 -3.72 -3.20
CA ASP A 43 -26.40 -2.90 -2.04
C ASP A 43 -26.39 -3.71 -0.75
N ILE A 44 -26.21 -5.01 -0.84
CA ILE A 44 -26.11 -5.90 0.31
C ILE A 44 -24.64 -6.01 0.70
N ILE A 45 -24.36 -5.79 1.96
CA ILE A 45 -22.98 -5.85 2.46
C ILE A 45 -22.85 -6.89 3.55
N VAL A 46 -21.64 -7.42 3.73
CA VAL A 46 -21.36 -8.39 4.78
C VAL A 46 -20.23 -7.95 5.72
N THR A 47 -19.40 -7.01 5.32
CA THR A 47 -18.22 -6.62 6.11
C THR A 47 -18.63 -5.67 7.22
N GLY A 48 -18.13 -5.90 8.43
CA GLY A 48 -18.43 -5.07 9.59
C GLY A 48 -19.79 -5.34 10.21
N SER A 49 -20.40 -6.46 9.84
CA SER A 49 -21.75 -6.79 10.28
C SER A 49 -21.84 -8.27 10.63
N THR A 50 -22.74 -8.60 11.56
CA THR A 50 -22.96 -10.00 11.94
C THR A 50 -23.64 -10.78 10.81
N ARG A 51 -24.54 -10.14 10.07
CA ARG A 51 -25.26 -10.76 8.97
C ARG A 51 -25.25 -9.83 7.77
N ALA A 52 -25.54 -10.39 6.57
CA ALA A 52 -25.72 -9.58 5.40
C ALA A 52 -26.84 -8.57 5.61
N GLN A 53 -26.61 -7.32 5.21
CA GLN A 53 -27.56 -6.22 5.39
C GLN A 53 -27.54 -5.31 4.20
N ARG A 54 -28.61 -4.55 4.01
CA ARG A 54 -28.62 -3.44 3.08
C ARG A 54 -27.63 -2.38 3.55
N ARG A 55 -26.88 -1.79 2.61
CA ARG A 55 -25.96 -0.70 2.95
C ARG A 55 -26.66 0.44 3.67
N PHE A 56 -27.89 0.75 3.26
CA PHE A 56 -28.65 1.85 3.87
C PHE A 56 -28.96 1.60 5.34
N ASP A 57 -29.06 0.35 5.75
CA ASP A 57 -29.52 0.01 7.09
C ASP A 57 -28.41 -0.02 8.16
N VAL A 58 -27.16 0.00 7.76
CA VAL A 58 -26.08 -0.12 8.74
C VAL A 58 -25.74 1.24 9.36
N SER A 59 -25.13 1.19 10.52
CA SER A 59 -24.80 2.36 11.33
C SER A 59 -23.32 2.75 11.17
N TYR A 60 -22.78 2.56 9.97
CA TYR A 60 -21.39 2.93 9.70
C TYR A 60 -21.22 3.18 8.21
N ALA A 61 -20.09 3.79 7.87
CA ALA A 61 -19.77 4.14 6.48
C ALA A 61 -19.10 2.96 5.79
N ILE A 62 -19.68 2.51 4.71
CA ILE A 62 -19.14 1.39 3.92
C ILE A 62 -19.38 1.66 2.45
N ASN A 63 -18.43 1.23 1.62
CA ASN A 63 -18.56 1.31 0.17
C ASN A 63 -18.38 -0.08 -0.41
N THR A 64 -19.09 -0.35 -1.49
CA THR A 64 -18.89 -1.55 -2.30
C THR A 64 -18.34 -1.11 -3.65
N VAL A 65 -17.23 -1.70 -4.04
CA VAL A 65 -16.59 -1.43 -5.33
C VAL A 65 -16.76 -2.68 -6.17
N SER A 66 -17.66 -2.61 -7.16
CA SER A 66 -17.95 -3.74 -8.04
C SER A 66 -16.94 -3.81 -9.17
N GLN A 67 -16.98 -4.91 -9.94
CA GLN A 67 -16.14 -5.01 -11.13
C GLN A 67 -16.48 -3.92 -12.14
N GLU A 68 -17.74 -3.54 -12.23
CA GLU A 68 -18.14 -2.44 -13.11
C GLU A 68 -17.52 -1.12 -12.64
N ASP A 69 -17.50 -0.89 -11.32
CA ASP A 69 -16.86 0.31 -10.77
C ASP A 69 -15.37 0.31 -11.10
N VAL A 70 -14.70 -0.82 -10.93
CA VAL A 70 -13.26 -0.91 -11.26
C VAL A 70 -13.05 -0.57 -12.73
N GLU A 71 -13.89 -1.08 -13.60
CA GLU A 71 -13.77 -0.86 -15.04
C GLU A 71 -13.91 0.62 -15.38
N LYS A 72 -14.91 1.29 -14.80
CA LYS A 72 -15.15 2.70 -15.11
C LYS A 72 -14.15 3.63 -14.43
N ILE A 73 -13.67 3.27 -13.24
CA ILE A 73 -12.63 4.05 -12.58
C ILE A 73 -11.30 3.84 -13.33
N ALA A 74 -11.07 2.61 -13.79
CA ALA A 74 -9.86 2.25 -14.54
C ALA A 74 -8.59 2.71 -13.79
N PRO A 75 -8.41 2.25 -12.55
CA PRO A 75 -7.30 2.75 -11.74
C PRO A 75 -5.95 2.27 -12.24
N VAL A 76 -4.92 3.06 -11.98
CA VAL A 76 -3.56 2.65 -12.36
C VAL A 76 -2.99 1.64 -11.37
N ASN A 77 -3.51 1.61 -10.14
CA ASN A 77 -3.15 0.61 -9.16
C ASN A 77 -4.26 0.55 -8.10
N PHE A 78 -4.09 -0.32 -7.11
CA PHE A 78 -5.13 -0.51 -6.11
C PHE A 78 -5.33 0.74 -5.24
N ALA A 79 -4.25 1.45 -4.93
CA ALA A 79 -4.37 2.67 -4.14
C ALA A 79 -5.17 3.74 -4.86
N ASP A 80 -5.04 3.80 -6.18
CA ASP A 80 -5.84 4.72 -6.98
C ASP A 80 -7.33 4.39 -6.88
N LEU A 81 -7.66 3.10 -6.86
CA LEU A 81 -9.05 2.67 -6.69
C LEU A 81 -9.60 3.08 -5.33
N ILE A 82 -8.87 2.77 -4.28
CA ILE A 82 -9.32 3.06 -2.92
C ILE A 82 -9.38 4.57 -2.67
N GLY A 83 -8.49 5.32 -3.31
CA GLY A 83 -8.48 6.77 -3.18
C GLY A 83 -9.70 7.46 -3.77
N GLN A 84 -10.53 6.74 -4.53
CA GLN A 84 -11.77 7.31 -5.05
C GLN A 84 -12.89 7.31 -4.00
N LEU A 85 -12.66 6.69 -2.85
CA LEU A 85 -13.65 6.62 -1.77
C LEU A 85 -13.44 7.77 -0.80
N PRO A 86 -14.50 8.31 -0.21
CA PRO A 86 -14.30 9.42 0.72
C PRO A 86 -13.57 8.95 1.97
N GLY A 87 -12.89 9.86 2.64
CA GLY A 87 -12.16 9.54 3.86
C GLY A 87 -10.82 8.88 3.66
N PHE A 88 -10.59 8.29 2.48
CA PHE A 88 -9.29 7.69 2.14
C PHE A 88 -8.45 8.69 1.38
N GLN A 89 -7.29 9.00 1.92
CA GLN A 89 -6.31 9.82 1.25
C GLN A 89 -5.16 8.89 0.90
N THR A 90 -5.01 8.59 -0.39
CA THR A 90 -3.98 7.64 -0.84
C THR A 90 -2.90 8.37 -1.61
N GLU A 91 -1.72 7.76 -1.64
CA GLU A 91 -0.64 8.16 -2.52
C GLU A 91 -0.37 6.98 -3.42
N ILE A 92 -0.40 7.22 -4.73
CA ILE A 92 -0.43 6.15 -5.71
C ILE A 92 0.88 6.00 -6.47
N THR A 93 1.92 6.71 -6.04
CA THR A 93 3.13 6.88 -6.84
C THR A 93 4.24 5.90 -6.53
N GLY A 94 4.01 4.94 -5.64
CA GLY A 94 5.01 3.94 -5.31
C GLY A 94 5.18 2.84 -6.35
N GLY A 95 4.23 2.73 -7.27
CA GLY A 95 4.22 1.67 -8.25
C GLY A 95 2.95 0.85 -8.11
N GLU A 96 2.99 -0.40 -8.52
CA GLU A 96 1.80 -1.24 -8.36
C GLU A 96 1.49 -1.54 -6.91
N VAL A 97 2.50 -1.65 -6.07
CA VAL A 97 2.33 -2.01 -4.67
C VAL A 97 3.11 -1.06 -3.79
N GLN A 98 2.95 -1.20 -2.49
CA GLN A 98 3.63 -0.40 -1.47
C GLN A 98 3.18 1.05 -1.53
N ASN A 99 1.92 1.25 -1.81
CA ASN A 99 1.35 2.58 -1.85
C ASN A 99 0.81 2.95 -0.46
N ILE A 100 0.28 4.15 -0.34
CA ILE A 100 -0.06 4.71 0.95
C ILE A 100 -1.56 4.85 1.06
N TYR A 101 -2.11 4.36 2.17
CA TYR A 101 -3.54 4.32 2.44
C TYR A 101 -3.78 4.96 3.82
N ARG A 102 -4.35 6.17 3.84
CA ARG A 102 -4.69 6.86 5.09
C ARG A 102 -6.20 6.98 5.19
N ILE A 103 -6.74 6.68 6.34
CA ILE A 103 -8.18 6.77 6.57
C ILE A 103 -8.42 7.74 7.72
N ARG A 104 -9.14 8.83 7.42
CA ARG A 104 -9.62 9.79 8.45
C ARG A 104 -8.50 10.25 9.38
N GLY A 105 -7.35 10.56 8.81
CA GLY A 105 -6.24 11.08 9.58
C GLY A 105 -5.30 10.06 10.18
N LEU A 106 -5.68 8.79 10.21
CA LEU A 106 -4.78 7.74 10.69
C LEU A 106 -3.58 7.66 9.76
N PRO A 107 -2.36 7.67 10.31
CA PRO A 107 -1.17 7.73 9.46
C PRO A 107 -0.95 6.41 8.74
N ASN A 108 -0.17 6.50 7.68
CA ASN A 108 0.21 5.30 6.95
C ASN A 108 1.10 4.38 7.79
N UNK A 109 1.85 4.87 8.44
CA UNK A 109 2.72 4.11 9.20
C UNK A 109 2.04 3.67 10.43
N GLY A 110 2.08 2.67 10.63
CA GLY A 110 1.46 2.07 11.79
C GLY A 110 0.44 1.00 11.45
N GLY A 111 0.12 0.84 10.20
CA GLY A 111 -0.70 -0.25 9.77
C GLY A 111 -2.14 -0.21 10.26
N PHE A 112 -2.90 0.81 9.84
CA PHE A 112 -4.26 0.97 10.33
C PHE A 112 -5.33 0.47 9.36
N VAL A 113 -4.94 -0.10 8.22
CA VAL A 113 -5.89 -0.59 7.22
C VAL A 113 -5.73 -2.08 7.08
N SER A 114 -6.81 -2.83 7.35
CA SER A 114 -6.79 -4.28 7.25
C SER A 114 -7.15 -4.70 5.83
N PHE A 115 -6.26 -5.44 5.18
CA PHE A 115 -6.51 -6.00 3.85
C PHE A 115 -6.94 -7.45 4.04
N GLN A 116 -8.17 -7.76 3.67
CA GLN A 116 -8.75 -9.07 3.92
C GLN A 116 -9.24 -9.72 2.64
N GLN A 117 -9.25 -11.03 2.66
CA GLN A 117 -9.90 -11.83 1.62
C GLN A 117 -10.96 -12.67 2.29
N ASP A 118 -12.21 -12.50 1.87
CA ASP A 118 -13.36 -13.22 2.42
C ASP A 118 -13.42 -13.14 3.96
N GLY A 119 -13.09 -11.96 4.47
CA GLY A 119 -13.22 -11.66 5.89
C GLY A 119 -12.04 -12.03 6.76
N LEU A 120 -10.92 -12.46 6.18
CA LEU A 120 -9.75 -12.88 6.97
C LEU A 120 -8.51 -12.24 6.35
N PRO A 121 -7.63 -11.61 7.15
CA PRO A 121 -6.39 -11.07 6.58
C PRO A 121 -5.48 -12.22 6.14
N LEU A 122 -4.66 -11.96 5.12
CA LEU A 122 -3.69 -12.96 4.66
C LEU A 122 -2.46 -12.98 5.56
N PHE A 123 -2.16 -11.89 6.22
CA PHE A 123 -1.10 -11.80 7.21
C PHE A 123 -1.68 -11.05 8.39
N HIS A 124 -1.41 -11.49 9.61
CA HIS A 124 -2.14 -10.94 10.76
C HIS A 124 -1.92 -9.43 10.91
N GLU A 125 -0.68 -8.98 10.84
CA GLU A 125 -0.44 -7.53 10.98
C GLU A 125 -0.81 -6.82 9.68
N ASN A 126 -1.29 -5.59 9.83
CA ASN A 126 -1.75 -4.85 8.66
C ASN A 126 -0.62 -4.49 7.71
N ASP A 127 0.59 -4.27 8.24
CA ASP A 127 1.79 -4.10 7.43
C ASP A 127 2.81 -5.16 7.83
N GLY A 128 3.45 -5.72 6.85
CA GLY A 128 4.60 -6.57 7.13
C GLY A 128 5.91 -5.78 7.07
N UNK A 129 6.86 -6.46 7.28
CA UNK A 129 8.11 -5.89 7.28
C UNK A 129 8.54 -5.50 5.94
N PHE A 130 8.42 -4.66 5.43
CA PHE A 130 8.75 -4.18 4.12
C PHE A 130 7.63 -4.40 3.07
N PHE A 131 6.46 -4.79 3.47
CA PHE A 131 5.35 -4.90 2.52
C PHE A 131 4.04 -4.49 3.17
N ARG A 132 3.10 -4.06 2.32
CA ARG A 132 1.74 -3.76 2.73
C ARG A 132 0.80 -4.82 2.18
N GLY A 133 -0.46 -4.75 2.57
CA GLY A 133 -1.44 -5.70 2.08
C GLY A 133 -1.61 -5.71 0.58
N ASP A 134 -1.32 -4.58 -0.10
CA ASP A 134 -1.45 -4.53 -1.55
C ASP A 134 -0.39 -5.37 -2.27
N ALA A 135 0.62 -5.85 -1.57
CA ALA A 135 1.62 -6.74 -2.17
C ALA A 135 1.18 -8.20 -2.18
N ILE A 136 0.26 -8.58 -1.30
CA ILE A 136 -0.18 -9.97 -1.19
C ILE A 136 -1.65 -10.16 -1.54
N LEU A 137 -2.44 -9.08 -1.56
CA LEU A 137 -3.84 -9.13 -1.99
C LEU A 137 -3.95 -8.27 -3.25
N LYS A 138 -3.90 -8.91 -4.41
CA LYS A 138 -3.86 -8.20 -5.68
C LYS A 138 -5.19 -8.33 -6.41
N GLN A 139 -5.59 -7.23 -7.04
CA GLN A 139 -6.85 -7.16 -7.75
C GLN A 139 -6.77 -7.93 -9.07
N ASP A 140 -7.78 -8.76 -9.34
CA ASP A 140 -7.90 -9.45 -10.61
C ASP A 140 -9.37 -9.82 -10.82
N LEU A 141 -9.65 -10.61 -11.88
CA LEU A 141 -11.03 -10.99 -12.20
C LEU A 141 -11.62 -11.99 -11.21
N MET A 142 -10.80 -12.56 -10.31
CA MET A 142 -11.29 -13.44 -9.25
C MET A 142 -11.83 -12.69 -8.05
N THR A 143 -11.73 -11.36 -8.04
CA THR A 143 -12.37 -10.56 -7.00
C THR A 143 -13.73 -10.10 -7.51
N ASP A 144 -14.78 -10.58 -6.87
CA ASP A 144 -16.15 -10.24 -7.26
C ASP A 144 -16.43 -8.77 -6.95
N ARG A 145 -16.09 -8.37 -5.73
CA ARG A 145 -16.24 -6.98 -5.30
C ARG A 145 -15.32 -6.74 -4.12
N VAL A 146 -15.13 -5.46 -3.80
CA VAL A 146 -14.38 -5.07 -2.62
C VAL A 146 -15.31 -4.26 -1.73
N GLU A 147 -15.47 -4.68 -0.49
CA GLU A 147 -16.21 -3.91 0.50
C GLU A 147 -15.23 -3.18 1.39
N VAL A 148 -15.46 -1.89 1.60
CA VAL A 148 -14.53 -1.05 2.34
C VAL A 148 -15.27 -0.38 3.49
N VAL A 149 -14.90 -0.74 4.72
CA VAL A 149 -15.45 -0.13 5.92
C VAL A 149 -14.54 1.04 6.30
N ARG A 150 -15.12 2.23 6.38
CA ARG A 150 -14.37 3.46 6.66
C ARG A 150 -14.59 3.88 8.11
N GLY A 151 -13.66 3.53 8.99
CA GLY A 151 -13.82 3.79 10.41
C GLY A 151 -14.81 2.86 11.05
N GLY A 152 -15.73 3.41 11.83
CA GLY A 152 -16.85 2.68 12.37
C GLY A 152 -16.47 1.46 13.18
N PRO A 153 -17.00 0.29 12.83
CA PRO A 153 -16.76 -0.92 13.60
C PRO A 153 -15.43 -1.59 13.35
N ALA A 154 -14.58 -1.00 12.51
CA ALA A 154 -13.32 -1.66 12.11
C ALA A 154 -12.48 -2.16 13.28
N PRO A 155 -12.33 -1.42 14.39
CA PRO A 155 -11.46 -1.91 15.47
C PRO A 155 -11.95 -3.20 16.14
N VAL A 156 -13.22 -3.56 15.97
CA VAL A 156 -13.79 -4.76 16.57
C VAL A 156 -13.88 -5.89 15.52
N TYR A 157 -14.20 -5.56 14.29
CA TYR A 157 -14.34 -6.58 13.23
C TYR A 157 -13.02 -6.94 12.56
N ALA A 158 -11.95 -6.24 12.89
CA ALA A 158 -10.58 -6.57 12.49
C ALA A 158 -9.67 -6.18 13.64
N SER A 159 -8.51 -6.80 13.73
CA SER A 159 -7.57 -6.45 14.80
C SER A 159 -7.07 -5.03 14.62
N TYR A 160 -7.22 -4.21 15.61
CA TYR A 160 -6.70 -2.85 15.75
C TYR A 160 -6.66 -2.06 14.43
N SER A 161 -7.75 -2.09 13.68
CA SER A 161 -7.78 -1.42 12.38
C SER A 161 -8.72 -0.22 12.38
N GLY A 162 -8.38 0.78 11.57
CA GLY A 162 -9.22 1.94 11.38
C GLY A 162 -10.06 1.86 10.11
N ALA A 163 -9.78 0.86 9.27
CA ALA A 163 -10.57 0.60 8.08
C ALA A 163 -10.36 -0.85 7.68
N ILE A 164 -11.34 -1.40 6.96
CA ILE A 164 -11.25 -2.76 6.45
C ILE A 164 -11.46 -2.72 4.95
N ILE A 165 -10.51 -3.28 4.19
CA ILE A 165 -10.64 -3.48 2.75
C ILE A 165 -10.79 -4.98 2.55
N ASN A 166 -11.99 -5.42 2.22
CA ASN A 166 -12.32 -6.84 2.16
C ASN A 166 -12.63 -7.24 0.73
N ALA A 167 -11.72 -8.01 0.11
CA ALA A 167 -11.92 -8.54 -1.23
C ALA A 167 -12.74 -9.81 -1.14
N ILE A 168 -13.89 -9.81 -1.81
CA ILE A 168 -14.80 -10.95 -1.81
C ILE A 168 -14.58 -11.73 -3.10
N THR A 169 -14.29 -13.01 -2.96
CA THR A 169 -13.80 -13.84 -4.05
C THR A 169 -14.96 -14.39 -4.89
N VAL A 170 -14.75 -14.47 -6.19
CA VAL A 170 -15.67 -15.17 -7.10
C VAL A 170 -15.75 -16.63 -6.70
N THR A 171 -16.97 -17.16 -6.61
CA THR A 171 -17.20 -18.59 -6.42
C THR A 171 -18.06 -19.11 -7.56
N GLY A 172 -18.00 -20.42 -7.77
CA GLY A 172 -18.79 -21.05 -8.82
C GLY A 172 -20.26 -21.19 -8.45
N SER A 173 -21.04 -21.40 -9.46
CA SER A 173 -22.49 -21.67 -9.34
C SER A 173 -22.86 -22.69 -10.40
N ASP A 174 -24.16 -22.96 -10.55
CA ASP A 174 -24.62 -23.87 -11.59
C ASP A 174 -24.47 -23.30 -12.99
N ASP A 175 -24.21 -22.01 -13.09
CA ASP A 175 -24.06 -21.31 -14.36
C ASP A 175 -22.56 -21.22 -14.72
N PRO A 176 -22.07 -22.05 -15.64
CA PRO A 176 -20.65 -21.95 -16.05
C PRO A 176 -20.41 -20.58 -16.69
N ARG A 177 -19.33 -19.95 -16.29
CA ARG A 177 -19.03 -18.62 -16.81
C ARG A 177 -17.55 -18.33 -16.70
N GLY A 178 -17.12 -17.38 -17.49
CA GLY A 178 -15.73 -16.96 -17.45
C GLY A 178 -15.52 -15.70 -18.25
N LYS A 179 -14.27 -15.23 -18.20
CA LYS A 179 -13.86 -14.04 -18.92
C LYS A 179 -12.36 -14.08 -19.14
N ALA A 180 -11.94 -13.60 -20.30
CA ALA A 180 -10.53 -13.43 -20.61
C ALA A 180 -10.33 -12.00 -21.09
N GLN A 181 -9.22 -11.39 -20.71
CA GLN A 181 -9.02 -9.97 -20.93
C GLN A 181 -7.55 -9.68 -21.18
N VAL A 182 -7.29 -8.86 -22.19
CA VAL A 182 -5.94 -8.40 -22.52
C VAL A 182 -5.91 -6.89 -22.34
N THR A 183 -4.90 -6.41 -21.62
CA THR A 183 -4.68 -4.98 -21.43
C THR A 183 -3.34 -4.61 -22.06
N LEU A 184 -3.34 -3.58 -22.91
CA LEU A 184 -2.14 -3.04 -23.53
C LEU A 184 -2.05 -1.56 -23.17
N GLY A 185 -0.87 -1.13 -22.76
CA GLY A 185 -0.67 0.27 -22.41
C GLY A 185 0.50 0.88 -23.15
N ASP A 186 0.45 2.19 -23.32
CA ASP A 186 1.52 2.90 -24.01
C ASP A 186 2.78 3.07 -23.17
N THR A 187 2.75 2.56 -21.94
CA THR A 187 3.95 2.48 -21.10
C THR A 187 4.61 1.10 -21.18
N GLY A 188 4.26 0.31 -22.19
CA GLY A 188 4.81 -1.03 -22.35
C GLY A 188 4.14 -2.07 -21.47
N LEU A 189 2.87 -1.84 -21.21
CA LEU A 189 2.09 -2.74 -20.35
C LEU A 189 1.44 -3.84 -21.20
N UNK A 190 1.43 -5.02 -20.63
CA UNK A 190 0.82 -6.11 -21.16
C UNK A 190 0.31 -6.92 -20.07
N ARG A 191 -0.87 -7.06 -20.08
CA ARG A 191 -1.47 -7.85 -19.00
C ARG A 191 -2.55 -8.77 -19.53
N LEU A 192 -2.54 -10.01 -19.04
CA LEU A 192 -3.56 -11.00 -19.38
C LEU A 192 -4.26 -11.41 -18.11
N ASP A 193 -5.60 -11.28 -18.08
CA ASP A 193 -6.44 -11.73 -16.97
C ASP A 193 -7.41 -12.78 -17.50
N ALA A 194 -7.76 -13.76 -16.65
CA ALA A 194 -8.77 -14.74 -17.03
C ALA A 194 -9.35 -15.38 -15.77
N TYR A 195 -10.59 -15.84 -15.85
CA TYR A 195 -11.15 -16.71 -14.85
C TYR A 195 -12.22 -17.60 -15.47
N GLN A 196 -12.48 -18.70 -14.77
CA GLN A 196 -13.54 -19.67 -15.14
C GLN A 196 -14.16 -20.17 -13.85
N ALA A 197 -15.49 -20.24 -13.84
CA ALA A 197 -16.24 -20.72 -12.68
C ALA A 197 -17.41 -21.55 -13.13
N GLY A 198 -17.80 -22.53 -12.33
CA GLY A 198 -18.92 -23.38 -12.69
C GLY A 198 -19.11 -24.53 -11.74
N PRO A 199 -19.94 -25.50 -12.12
CA PRO A 199 -20.21 -26.65 -11.26
C PRO A 199 -19.24 -27.78 -11.52
N ILE A 200 -18.90 -28.52 -10.44
CA ILE A 200 -18.23 -29.81 -10.53
C ILE A 200 -19.28 -30.91 -10.46
N SER A 201 -20.25 -30.72 -9.57
CA SER A 201 -21.36 -31.62 -9.40
C SER A 201 -22.55 -30.82 -8.93
N GLU A 202 -23.59 -31.50 -8.47
CA GLU A 202 -24.84 -30.84 -8.12
C GLU A 202 -24.67 -29.80 -7.00
N ASP A 203 -23.81 -30.11 -6.02
CA ASP A 203 -23.64 -29.21 -4.87
C ASP A 203 -22.20 -28.69 -4.72
N THR A 204 -21.35 -28.96 -5.69
CA THR A 204 -19.94 -28.61 -5.57
C THR A 204 -19.52 -27.75 -6.76
N TYR A 205 -18.84 -26.65 -6.49
CA TYR A 205 -18.54 -25.63 -7.47
C TYR A 205 -17.06 -25.27 -7.40
N TYR A 206 -16.55 -24.70 -8.49
CA TYR A 206 -15.16 -24.27 -8.57
C TYR A 206 -15.08 -22.87 -9.16
N ALA A 207 -13.98 -22.20 -8.87
CA ALA A 207 -13.59 -21.01 -9.58
C ALA A 207 -12.07 -20.98 -9.61
N VAL A 208 -11.50 -20.58 -10.74
CA VAL A 208 -10.05 -20.48 -10.88
C VAL A 208 -9.74 -19.34 -11.85
N GLY A 209 -8.67 -18.62 -11.57
CA GLY A 209 -8.27 -17.53 -12.44
C GLY A 209 -7.01 -16.84 -11.93
N GLY A 210 -6.68 -15.74 -12.55
CA GLY A 210 -5.49 -14.99 -12.18
C GLY A 210 -5.07 -14.03 -13.26
N PHE A 211 -3.82 -13.57 -13.15
CA PHE A 211 -3.26 -12.70 -14.17
C PHE A 211 -1.77 -12.95 -14.35
N LEU A 212 -1.30 -12.58 -15.53
CA LEU A 212 0.10 -12.45 -15.86
C LEU A 212 0.31 -11.02 -16.36
N ARG A 213 1.39 -10.39 -15.92
CA ARG A 213 1.59 -9.01 -16.34
C ARG A 213 3.08 -8.73 -16.51
N TYR A 214 3.37 -7.97 -17.56
CA TYR A 214 4.68 -7.41 -17.86
C TYR A 214 4.47 -5.91 -18.11
N HIS A 215 5.35 -5.09 -17.55
CA HIS A 215 5.21 -3.65 -17.68
C HIS A 215 6.58 -3.01 -17.71
N ASP A 216 6.88 -2.28 -18.79
CA ASP A 216 8.12 -1.51 -18.82
C ASP A 216 8.12 -0.47 -17.70
N GLY A 217 6.97 0.17 -17.47
CA GLY A 217 6.80 1.02 -16.31
C GLY A 217 6.34 2.42 -16.65
N TYR A 218 5.76 3.08 -15.68
CA TYR A 218 5.40 4.47 -15.81
C TYR A 218 6.64 5.35 -15.86
N ARG A 219 7.76 4.85 -15.32
CA ARG A 219 9.05 5.53 -15.37
C ARG A 219 10.07 4.60 -15.99
N ASP A 220 11.05 5.23 -16.67
CA ASP A 220 12.01 4.46 -17.46
C ASP A 220 13.21 4.05 -16.60
N UNK A 221 13.12 2.94 -16.02
CA UNK A 221 14.03 2.42 -15.25
C UNK A 221 15.11 1.88 -15.94
N GLY A 222 15.10 1.64 -17.23
CA GLY A 222 16.07 0.98 -18.05
C GLY A 222 15.98 -0.53 -18.07
N PHE A 223 15.02 -1.06 -17.38
CA PHE A 223 14.72 -2.49 -17.33
C PHE A 223 13.23 -2.63 -17.00
N PRO A 224 12.65 -3.85 -17.19
CA PRO A 224 11.21 -3.99 -16.92
C PRO A 224 10.89 -3.71 -15.45
N ASN A 225 9.85 -2.94 -15.22
CA ASN A 225 9.49 -2.56 -13.86
C ASN A 225 8.69 -3.64 -13.15
N ASP A 226 7.76 -4.26 -13.85
CA ASP A 226 6.87 -5.24 -13.23
C ASP A 226 6.78 -6.48 -14.10
N LYS A 227 6.85 -7.65 -13.47
CA LYS A 227 6.69 -8.90 -14.21
C LYS A 227 6.30 -10.00 -13.24
N GLY A 228 5.30 -10.77 -13.63
CA GLY A 228 4.81 -11.86 -12.81
C GLY A 228 3.32 -11.93 -12.82
N GLY A 229 2.75 -12.47 -11.75
CA GLY A 229 1.32 -12.62 -11.66
C GLY A 229 0.87 -13.40 -10.45
N GLN A 230 -0.39 -13.86 -10.53
CA GLN A 230 -0.96 -14.68 -9.47
C GLN A 230 -1.99 -15.65 -10.03
N ILE A 231 -2.21 -16.72 -9.29
CA ILE A 231 -3.27 -17.69 -9.56
C ILE A 231 -4.09 -17.83 -8.29
N ARG A 232 -5.42 -17.85 -8.44
CA ARG A 232 -6.34 -18.02 -7.33
C ARG A 232 -7.37 -19.08 -7.71
N ALA A 233 -7.73 -19.93 -6.74
CA ALA A 233 -8.69 -20.99 -7.00
C ALA A 233 -9.49 -21.28 -5.74
N ASN A 234 -10.72 -21.73 -5.92
CA ASN A 234 -11.47 -22.23 -4.77
C ASN A 234 -12.45 -23.30 -5.20
N ILE A 235 -12.84 -24.11 -4.22
CA ILE A 235 -13.89 -25.11 -4.36
C ILE A 235 -14.88 -24.85 -3.23
N LYS A 236 -16.16 -24.84 -3.57
CA LYS A 236 -17.22 -24.61 -2.61
C LYS A 236 -18.21 -25.75 -2.69
N HIS A 237 -18.48 -26.34 -1.53
CA HIS A 237 -19.48 -27.42 -1.43
C HIS A 237 -20.63 -26.93 -0.56
N VAL A 238 -21.83 -26.94 -1.13
CA VAL A 238 -23.04 -26.52 -0.43
C VAL A 238 -23.58 -27.71 0.35
N THR A 239 -23.86 -27.48 1.64
CA THR A 239 -24.42 -28.49 2.52
C THR A 239 -25.87 -28.16 2.81
N ASP A 240 -26.54 -29.02 3.59
CA ASP A 240 -27.95 -28.75 3.93
C ASP A 240 -28.09 -27.45 4.72
N ASN A 241 -27.08 -27.08 5.52
CA ASN A 241 -27.16 -25.95 6.42
C ASN A 241 -26.37 -24.74 5.95
N GLY A 242 -25.45 -24.92 5.03
CA GLY A 242 -24.58 -23.83 4.61
C GLY A 242 -23.58 -24.28 3.58
N PHE A 243 -22.28 -24.01 3.83
CA PHE A 243 -21.27 -24.42 2.85
C PHE A 243 -19.89 -24.59 3.48
N ILE A 244 -19.04 -25.30 2.77
CA ILE A 244 -17.61 -25.42 3.05
C ILE A 244 -16.88 -24.88 1.82
N LYS A 245 -15.87 -24.07 2.02
CA LYS A 245 -15.08 -23.53 0.91
C LYS A 245 -13.60 -23.69 1.23
N LEU A 246 -12.83 -24.15 0.24
CA LEU A 246 -11.38 -24.22 0.32
C LEU A 246 -10.80 -23.32 -0.74
N ASN A 247 -9.73 -22.58 -0.42
CA ASN A 247 -9.13 -21.69 -1.40
C ASN A 247 -7.61 -21.79 -1.38
N LEU A 248 -7.04 -21.38 -2.51
CA LEU A 248 -5.60 -21.30 -2.74
C LEU A 248 -5.30 -20.01 -3.47
N ASN A 249 -4.30 -19.29 -2.99
CA ASN A 249 -3.72 -18.15 -3.71
C ASN A 249 -2.24 -18.41 -3.88
N TYR A 250 -1.71 -18.08 -5.04
CA TYR A 250 -0.27 -18.12 -5.30
C TYR A 250 0.14 -16.86 -6.01
N VAL A 251 1.13 -16.14 -5.44
CA VAL A 251 1.67 -14.91 -6.00
C VAL A 251 3.14 -15.12 -6.30
N ASN A 252 3.56 -14.74 -7.48
CA ASN A 252 4.98 -14.66 -7.83
C ASN A 252 5.14 -13.43 -8.73
N ASP A 253 5.59 -12.35 -8.12
CA ASP A 253 5.51 -11.07 -8.80
C ASP A 253 6.68 -10.18 -8.43
N HIS A 254 7.19 -9.44 -9.43
CA HIS A 254 8.22 -8.43 -9.25
C HIS A 254 7.61 -7.07 -9.53
N ASN A 255 7.84 -6.13 -8.61
CA ASN A 255 7.37 -4.76 -8.79
C ASN A 255 8.49 -3.79 -8.42
N VAL A 256 8.81 -2.86 -9.30
CA VAL A 256 9.76 -1.80 -8.95
C VAL A 256 9.08 -0.83 -8.01
N PHE A 257 9.81 -0.38 -7.01
CA PHE A 257 9.34 0.63 -6.09
C PHE A 257 9.87 1.99 -6.57
N TYR A 258 8.94 2.86 -6.99
CA TYR A 258 9.32 4.18 -7.48
C TYR A 258 9.58 5.09 -6.29
N LEU A 259 10.73 5.72 -6.29
CA LEU A 259 11.16 6.60 -5.20
C LEU A 259 11.28 8.02 -5.71
N PRO A 260 11.37 9.01 -4.80
CA PRO A 260 11.50 10.40 -5.26
C PRO A 260 12.69 10.62 -6.16
N ILE A 261 12.57 11.59 -7.03
CA ILE A 261 13.62 11.99 -7.97
C ILE A 261 14.06 13.42 -7.66
N PRO A 262 15.28 13.80 -8.04
CA PRO A 262 15.67 15.20 -7.93
C PRO A 262 14.81 16.10 -8.84
N ILE A 263 14.35 17.20 -8.25
CA ILE A 263 13.61 18.24 -8.97
C ILE A 263 14.14 19.57 -8.48
N ALA A 264 13.75 20.67 -9.14
CA ALA A 264 14.30 21.95 -8.75
C ALA A 264 13.73 22.42 -7.42
N ASP A 265 12.42 22.27 -7.21
CA ASP A 265 11.81 22.74 -5.96
C ASP A 265 10.44 22.06 -5.78
N PRO A 266 10.24 21.26 -4.72
CA PRO A 266 8.94 20.62 -4.53
C PRO A 266 7.81 21.61 -4.26
N ARG A 267 8.13 22.86 -3.88
CA ARG A 267 7.10 23.87 -3.73
C ARG A 267 6.58 24.38 -5.06
N ASP A 268 7.27 24.05 -6.15
CA ASP A 268 6.83 24.43 -7.49
C ASP A 268 7.06 23.25 -8.43
N PRO A 269 6.08 22.34 -8.52
CA PRO A 269 6.27 21.13 -9.33
C PRO A 269 6.47 21.37 -10.83
N SER A 270 6.24 22.60 -11.31
CA SER A 270 6.52 22.90 -12.70
C SER A 270 8.02 23.00 -12.99
N ARG A 271 8.85 23.12 -11.95
CA ARG A 271 10.29 23.27 -12.12
C ARG A 271 10.98 21.93 -11.95
N SER A 272 11.35 21.34 -13.07
CA SER A 272 12.05 20.06 -13.10
C SER A 272 13.54 20.27 -13.33
N LEU A 273 14.29 19.19 -13.37
CA LEU A 273 15.70 19.21 -13.79
C LEU A 273 15.85 18.77 -15.25
N ASP A 274 14.79 18.86 -16.01
CA ASP A 274 14.84 18.61 -17.44
C ASP A 274 15.89 19.50 -18.09
N PRO A 275 16.70 19.03 -19.03
CA PRO A 275 16.61 17.73 -19.70
C PRO A 275 17.37 16.58 -19.02
N TYR A 276 17.92 16.81 -17.84
CA TYR A 276 18.76 15.80 -17.22
C TYR A 276 17.93 14.69 -16.58
N ILE A 277 16.81 15.07 -15.96
CA ILE A 277 15.86 14.11 -15.38
C ILE A 277 14.46 14.52 -15.81
N ASP A 278 13.81 13.69 -16.61
CA ASP A 278 12.45 13.96 -17.06
C ASP A 278 11.48 13.86 -15.85
N TYR A 279 10.60 14.84 -15.75
CA TYR A 279 9.70 14.92 -14.60
C TYR A 279 8.81 13.67 -14.49
N PHE A 280 8.28 13.16 -15.60
CA PHE A 280 7.36 12.04 -15.58
C PHE A 280 8.03 10.69 -15.75
N GLU A 281 9.11 10.62 -16.53
CA GLU A 281 9.74 9.33 -16.82
C GLU A 281 11.08 9.12 -16.14
N GLY A 282 11.64 10.17 -15.54
CA GLY A 282 12.96 10.09 -14.93
C GLY A 282 12.94 9.26 -13.67
N THR A 283 14.08 8.66 -13.37
CA THR A 283 14.20 7.82 -12.19
C THR A 283 15.66 7.74 -11.81
N MET A 284 15.91 7.50 -10.52
CA MET A 284 17.27 7.21 -10.06
C MET A 284 17.56 5.71 -10.10
N ASN A 285 16.61 4.89 -10.53
CA ASN A 285 16.90 3.51 -10.88
C ASN A 285 17.71 3.48 -12.17
N SER A 286 18.55 2.50 -12.32
CA SER A 286 19.49 2.48 -13.45
C SER A 286 19.97 1.07 -13.74
N PRO A 287 20.21 0.74 -15.01
CA PRO A 287 20.87 -0.52 -15.32
C PRO A 287 22.26 -0.66 -14.68
N ALA A 288 22.85 0.44 -14.25
CA ALA A 288 24.15 0.40 -13.56
C ALA A 288 24.07 -0.44 -12.28
N PHE A 289 22.89 -0.63 -11.73
CA PHE A 289 22.71 -1.38 -10.49
C PHE A 289 22.15 -2.79 -10.72
N ARG A 290 22.25 -3.30 -11.94
CA ARG A 290 21.79 -4.65 -12.21
C ARG A 290 22.82 -5.73 -11.86
N ASN A 291 24.02 -5.33 -11.49
CA ASN A 291 25.06 -6.28 -11.06
C ASN A 291 25.88 -5.60 -10.00
N VAL A 292 25.34 -5.57 -8.80
CA VAL A 292 25.94 -4.87 -7.66
C VAL A 292 26.67 -5.88 -6.80
N ASN A 293 27.90 -5.55 -6.42
CA ASN A 293 28.67 -6.40 -5.52
C ASN A 293 28.60 -5.81 -4.12
N LEU A 294 27.89 -6.48 -3.22
CA LEU A 294 27.73 -6.06 -1.83
C LEU A 294 28.79 -6.73 -0.96
N LYS A 295 29.32 -5.99 0.02
CA LYS A 295 30.33 -6.51 0.94
C LYS A 295 29.92 -6.24 2.38
N TYR A 296 30.18 -7.21 3.26
CA TYR A 296 29.97 -7.04 4.68
C TYR A 296 30.81 -8.09 5.43
N ARG A 297 31.03 -7.84 6.72
CA ARG A 297 31.71 -8.82 7.56
C ARG A 297 30.70 -9.61 8.37
N ASP A 298 30.74 -10.93 8.28
CA ASP A 298 29.79 -11.80 8.95
C ASP A 298 30.15 -11.99 10.43
N GLY A 299 29.31 -12.76 11.14
CA GLY A 299 29.48 -12.97 12.57
C GLY A 299 30.69 -13.79 12.93
N ASN A 300 31.38 -14.42 11.98
CA ASN A 300 32.60 -15.17 12.20
C ASN A 300 33.83 -14.35 11.87
N GLY A 301 33.65 -13.08 11.56
CA GLY A 301 34.77 -12.20 11.23
C GLY A 301 35.24 -12.28 9.79
N GLN A 302 34.50 -12.98 8.94
CA GLN A 302 34.88 -13.16 7.53
C GLN A 302 34.17 -12.14 6.66
N VAL A 303 34.89 -11.53 5.72
CA VAL A 303 34.32 -10.62 4.77
C VAL A 303 33.62 -11.44 3.69
N GLN A 304 32.35 -11.13 3.48
CA GLN A 304 31.50 -11.80 2.51
C GLN A 304 31.14 -10.84 1.38
N SER A 305 30.98 -11.39 0.21
CA SER A 305 30.52 -10.67 -0.98
C SER A 305 29.34 -11.38 -1.57
N ARG A 306 28.39 -10.63 -2.09
CA ARG A 306 27.31 -11.23 -2.87
C ARG A 306 26.81 -10.27 -3.93
N ASN A 307 26.28 -10.82 -5.00
CA ASN A 307 25.72 -10.01 -6.09
C ASN A 307 24.27 -9.74 -5.85
N SER A 308 23.82 -8.60 -6.35
CA SER A 308 22.42 -8.20 -6.22
C SER A 308 22.02 -7.47 -7.51
N ASP A 309 20.74 -7.54 -7.85
CA ASP A 309 20.21 -7.00 -9.10
C ASP A 309 19.03 -6.11 -8.78
N LEU A 310 19.15 -4.82 -9.10
CA LEU A 310 18.08 -3.87 -8.85
C LEU A 310 16.78 -4.24 -9.57
N SER A 311 16.87 -4.94 -10.70
CA SER A 311 15.68 -5.30 -11.46
C SER A 311 14.83 -6.36 -10.76
N ASP A 312 15.33 -6.99 -9.69
CA ASP A 312 14.47 -7.85 -8.88
C ASP A 312 13.33 -7.06 -8.25
N GLY A 313 13.57 -5.79 -7.92
CA GLY A 313 12.54 -4.95 -7.32
C GLY A 313 11.98 -5.56 -6.05
N ARG A 314 10.67 -5.51 -5.89
CA ARG A 314 9.96 -6.22 -4.82
C ARG A 314 9.52 -7.54 -5.40
N HIS A 315 10.29 -8.60 -5.13
CA HIS A 315 9.94 -9.93 -5.61
C HIS A 315 9.22 -10.68 -4.49
N MET A 316 7.91 -10.72 -4.61
CA MET A 316 7.05 -11.40 -3.64
C MET A 316 6.70 -12.78 -4.17
N GLN A 317 6.98 -13.80 -3.37
CA GLN A 317 6.54 -15.16 -3.63
C GLN A 317 5.74 -15.60 -2.42
N MET A 318 4.48 -15.94 -2.62
CA MET A 318 3.58 -16.18 -1.49
C MET A 318 2.58 -17.27 -1.87
N VAL A 319 2.28 -18.15 -0.93
CA VAL A 319 1.17 -19.09 -1.07
C VAL A 319 0.26 -18.92 0.15
N ASN A 320 -1.04 -19.00 -0.11
CA ASN A 320 -2.05 -18.96 0.94
C ASN A 320 -3.04 -20.09 0.72
N PHE A 321 -3.34 -20.84 1.77
CA PHE A 321 -4.41 -21.83 1.79
C PHE A 321 -5.45 -21.36 2.78
N GLY A 322 -6.72 -21.52 2.43
CA GLY A 322 -7.79 -21.13 3.32
C GLY A 322 -8.90 -22.15 3.34
N ALA A 323 -9.65 -22.14 4.43
CA ALA A 323 -10.83 -22.99 4.59
C ALA A 323 -11.89 -22.17 5.31
N GLN A 324 -13.13 -22.34 4.91
CA GLN A 324 -14.24 -21.61 5.49
C GLN A 324 -15.43 -22.55 5.62
N TYR A 325 -16.11 -22.47 6.76
CA TYR A 325 -17.36 -23.15 6.99
C TYR A 325 -18.38 -22.13 7.49
N GLU A 326 -19.59 -22.14 6.89
CA GLU A 326 -20.70 -21.34 7.38
C GLU A 326 -21.90 -22.27 7.45
N GLY A 327 -22.66 -22.21 8.54
CA GLY A 327 -23.83 -23.02 8.66
C GLY A 327 -24.87 -22.39 9.59
N ASP A 328 -26.14 -22.67 9.32
CA ASP A 328 -27.25 -22.23 10.15
C ASP A 328 -27.89 -23.50 10.74
N PHE A 329 -27.78 -23.65 12.07
CA PHE A 329 -28.32 -24.80 12.78
C PHE A 329 -29.50 -24.35 13.63
N ASP A 330 -30.66 -24.26 13.03
CA ASP A 330 -31.90 -23.91 13.73
C ASP A 330 -31.75 -22.51 14.37
N GLY A 331 -31.25 -21.56 13.57
CA GLY A 331 -31.10 -20.17 14.01
C GLY A 331 -29.74 -19.85 14.58
N TRP A 332 -28.92 -20.87 14.92
CA TRP A 332 -27.56 -20.65 15.36
C TRP A 332 -26.66 -20.56 14.13
N LEU A 333 -26.11 -19.38 13.89
CA LEU A 333 -25.25 -19.13 12.76
C LEU A 333 -23.81 -19.41 13.20
N VAL A 334 -23.22 -20.44 12.62
CA VAL A 334 -21.87 -20.87 12.98
C VAL A 334 -20.93 -20.53 11.84
N SER A 335 -19.79 -19.93 12.15
CA SER A 335 -18.78 -19.57 11.15
C SER A 335 -17.42 -20.02 11.65
N ALA A 336 -16.66 -20.66 10.77
CA ALA A 336 -15.28 -21.03 11.06
C ALA A 336 -14.46 -20.69 9.84
N LYS A 337 -13.37 -19.95 10.03
CA LYS A 337 -12.44 -19.60 8.96
C LYS A 337 -11.05 -19.92 9.43
N ALA A 338 -10.23 -20.45 8.54
CA ALA A 338 -8.83 -20.72 8.84
C ALA A 338 -8.00 -20.38 7.61
N GLY A 339 -6.79 -19.93 7.87
CA GLY A 339 -5.89 -19.60 6.76
C GLY A 339 -4.45 -19.85 7.16
N TYR A 340 -3.65 -20.18 6.17
CA TYR A 340 -2.21 -20.29 6.34
C TYR A 340 -1.54 -19.61 5.17
N THR A 341 -0.68 -18.66 5.47
CA THR A 341 0.07 -17.89 4.48
C THR A 341 1.55 -18.06 4.76
N GLN A 342 2.31 -18.24 3.72
CA GLN A 342 3.76 -18.28 3.83
C GLN A 342 4.33 -17.61 2.60
N GLY A 343 5.35 -16.78 2.81
CA GLY A 343 5.93 -16.09 1.67
C GLY A 343 7.32 -15.59 1.97
N LYS A 344 7.94 -15.09 0.91
CA LYS A 344 9.20 -14.39 1.02
C LYS A 344 9.20 -13.18 0.11
N LEU A 345 9.86 -12.14 0.58
CA LEU A 345 10.06 -10.92 -0.18
C LEU A 345 11.56 -10.70 -0.32
N ASP A 346 12.05 -10.75 -1.56
CA ASP A 346 13.41 -10.34 -1.90
C ASP A 346 13.28 -8.99 -2.55
N PHE A 347 13.82 -7.95 -1.88
CA PHE A 347 13.50 -6.59 -2.23
C PHE A 347 14.78 -5.80 -2.45
N THR A 348 14.93 -5.25 -3.67
CA THR A 348 16.02 -4.34 -3.99
C THR A 348 15.44 -3.00 -4.42
N ALA A 349 16.10 -1.93 -4.01
CA ALA A 349 15.66 -0.57 -4.34
C ALA A 349 16.85 0.38 -4.23
N PHE A 350 16.76 1.49 -4.92
CA PHE A 350 17.80 2.51 -4.85
C PHE A 350 17.17 3.80 -4.33
N TYR A 351 17.56 4.17 -3.12
CA TYR A 351 16.97 5.30 -2.40
C TYR A 351 17.84 6.53 -2.52
N SER A 352 17.21 7.69 -2.62
CA SER A 352 17.89 8.97 -2.49
C SER A 352 18.03 9.27 -1.01
N THR A 353 19.26 9.30 -0.50
CA THR A 353 19.49 9.52 0.93
C THR A 353 19.90 10.94 1.25
N THR A 354 20.50 11.65 0.28
CA THR A 354 20.83 13.05 0.47
C THR A 354 20.27 13.82 -0.71
N ASN A 355 20.13 15.13 -0.53
CA ASN A 355 19.74 15.96 -1.64
C ASN A 355 20.90 16.12 -2.61
N PRO A 356 20.64 16.43 -3.87
CA PRO A 356 21.73 16.71 -4.81
C PRO A 356 22.60 17.85 -4.30
N ALA A 357 23.89 17.75 -4.58
CA ALA A 357 24.86 18.71 -4.11
C ALA A 357 25.71 19.19 -5.29
N ASP A 358 26.11 20.45 -5.24
CA ASP A 358 27.13 20.97 -6.18
C ASP A 358 28.34 20.04 -6.14
N ALA A 359 28.82 19.67 -7.34
CA ALA A 359 29.87 18.65 -7.42
C ALA A 359 31.17 19.04 -6.71
N ASP A 360 31.57 20.33 -6.84
CA ASP A 360 32.78 20.77 -6.15
C ASP A 360 32.58 20.83 -4.64
N ALA A 361 31.39 21.26 -4.20
CA ALA A 361 31.10 21.33 -2.76
C ALA A 361 31.05 19.94 -2.16
N PHE A 362 30.49 18.98 -2.88
CA PHE A 362 30.44 17.60 -2.38
C PHE A 362 31.86 17.07 -2.19
N ALA A 363 32.72 17.27 -3.18
CA ALA A 363 34.10 16.79 -3.10
C ALA A 363 34.86 17.45 -1.97
N ALA A 364 34.67 18.76 -1.77
CA ALA A 364 35.36 19.50 -0.71
C ALA A 364 35.06 18.92 0.67
N GLY A 365 33.90 18.33 0.84
CA GLY A 365 33.54 17.69 2.11
C GLY A 365 34.41 16.50 2.46
N TYR A 366 35.15 15.96 1.51
CA TYR A 366 36.02 14.82 1.74
C TYR A 366 37.48 15.21 1.90
N LEU A 367 37.83 16.50 1.84
CA LEU A 367 39.20 16.94 1.81
C LEU A 367 40.01 16.43 3.03
N SER A 368 39.41 16.56 4.20
CA SER A 368 40.15 16.14 5.44
C SER A 368 40.37 14.63 5.46
N ARG A 369 39.33 13.85 5.19
CA ARG A 369 39.47 12.38 5.22
C ARG A 369 40.40 11.88 4.13
N ALA A 370 40.31 12.44 2.94
CA ALA A 370 41.14 12.02 1.84
C ALA A 370 42.59 12.41 2.07
N SER A 371 42.86 13.61 2.63
CA SER A 371 44.23 14.00 2.93
C SER A 371 44.84 13.12 4.00
N ALA A 372 44.07 12.73 5.00
CA ALA A 372 44.55 11.84 6.03
C ALA A 372 44.90 10.46 5.46
N ALA A 373 44.12 9.99 4.48
CA ALA A 373 44.29 8.65 3.93
C ALA A 373 45.38 8.59 2.86
N PHE A 374 45.46 9.62 1.99
CA PHE A 374 46.29 9.53 0.78
C PHE A 374 47.46 10.49 0.76
N GLY A 375 47.58 11.40 1.71
CA GLY A 375 48.52 12.50 1.65
C GLY A 375 47.87 13.77 1.15
N ALA A 376 48.67 14.82 0.97
CA ALA A 376 48.13 16.12 0.65
C ALA A 376 47.30 16.10 -0.63
N VAL A 377 46.05 16.47 -0.53
CA VAL A 377 45.15 16.53 -1.67
C VAL A 377 45.07 17.96 -2.12
N ASP A 378 45.35 18.20 -3.41
CA ASP A 378 45.25 19.52 -4.01
C ASP A 378 43.87 19.74 -4.59
N SER A 379 43.34 18.75 -5.26
CA SER A 379 42.07 18.90 -5.94
C SER A 379 41.38 17.54 -6.07
N PHE A 380 40.10 17.59 -6.47
CA PHE A 380 39.31 16.40 -6.76
C PHE A 380 38.82 16.42 -8.18
N GLY A 381 38.59 15.24 -8.73
CA GLY A 381 37.93 15.07 -10.01
C GLY A 381 36.95 13.93 -9.95
N TYR A 382 36.16 13.80 -10.98
CA TYR A 382 35.20 12.71 -11.10
C TYR A 382 35.55 11.88 -12.32
N VAL A 383 35.40 10.56 -12.17
CA VAL A 383 35.51 9.65 -13.31
C VAL A 383 34.31 8.70 -13.25
N LEU A 384 34.00 8.06 -14.38
CA LEU A 384 33.01 6.99 -14.34
C LEU A 384 33.56 5.86 -13.45
N ALA A 385 32.71 5.31 -12.59
CA ALA A 385 33.13 4.38 -11.58
C ALA A 385 33.91 3.20 -12.17
N GLY A 386 35.01 2.86 -11.52
CA GLY A 386 35.84 1.74 -11.93
C GLY A 386 36.62 1.98 -13.21
N THR A 387 36.71 3.23 -13.67
CA THR A 387 37.44 3.56 -14.89
C THR A 387 38.34 4.77 -14.65
N ASN A 388 39.08 5.16 -15.68
CA ASN A 388 39.85 6.40 -15.71
C ASN A 388 39.19 7.44 -16.62
N THR A 389 37.94 7.18 -17.06
CA THR A 389 37.26 8.09 -17.98
C THR A 389 36.74 9.30 -17.21
N ALA A 390 37.27 10.48 -17.55
CA ALA A 390 36.88 11.70 -16.85
C ALA A 390 35.36 11.97 -17.05
N TYR A 391 34.75 12.44 -15.99
CA TYR A 391 33.37 12.85 -15.99
C TYR A 391 33.28 14.27 -15.47
N ASP A 392 32.68 15.15 -16.26
CA ASP A 392 32.55 16.56 -15.88
C ASP A 392 31.09 16.83 -15.46
N PRO A 393 30.81 16.93 -14.16
CA PRO A 393 29.44 17.19 -13.73
C PRO A 393 28.87 18.50 -14.29
N TYR A 394 29.73 19.48 -14.55
CA TYR A 394 29.29 20.77 -15.02
C TYR A 394 28.96 20.79 -16.51
N ALA A 395 29.26 19.72 -17.24
CA ALA A 395 28.74 19.56 -18.59
C ALA A 395 27.29 19.11 -18.57
N LYS A 396 26.77 18.78 -17.39
CA LYS A 396 25.38 18.41 -17.17
C LYS A 396 24.79 19.31 -16.10
N SER A 397 24.16 18.70 -15.08
CA SER A 397 23.47 19.51 -14.07
C SER A 397 24.39 20.23 -13.10
N GLY A 398 25.66 19.84 -13.04
CA GLY A 398 26.57 20.39 -12.05
C GLY A 398 26.44 19.73 -10.68
N LEU A 399 25.61 18.72 -10.58
CA LEU A 399 25.26 18.10 -9.31
C LEU A 399 25.70 16.65 -9.27
N VAL A 400 26.01 16.19 -8.05
CA VAL A 400 26.19 14.76 -7.76
C VAL A 400 25.38 14.50 -6.49
N MET A 401 25.19 13.21 -6.16
CA MET A 401 24.50 12.90 -4.93
C MET A 401 24.88 11.52 -4.45
N GLN A 402 24.63 11.30 -3.18
CA GLN A 402 24.71 9.97 -2.59
C GLN A 402 23.36 9.30 -2.68
N GLY A 403 23.35 8.09 -3.22
CA GLY A 403 22.18 7.25 -3.17
C GLY A 403 22.53 5.97 -2.42
N GLN A 404 21.49 5.20 -2.09
CA GLN A 404 21.71 4.00 -1.28
C GLN A 404 21.02 2.83 -1.93
N TYR A 405 21.83 1.81 -2.23
CA TYR A 405 21.32 0.54 -2.73
C TYR A 405 20.89 -0.30 -1.52
N ARG A 406 19.67 -0.78 -1.53
CA ARG A 406 19.11 -1.59 -0.46
C ARG A 406 18.83 -2.99 -0.94
N ASP A 407 19.29 -3.97 -0.19
CA ASP A 407 19.13 -5.39 -0.47
C ASP A 407 18.51 -6.02 0.76
N ILE A 408 17.27 -6.47 0.64
CA ILE A 408 16.48 -6.94 1.76
C ILE A 408 15.92 -8.30 1.43
N HIS A 409 16.03 -9.23 2.37
CA HIS A 409 15.44 -10.56 2.25
C HIS A 409 14.63 -10.84 3.49
N SER A 410 13.37 -11.18 3.31
CA SER A 410 12.45 -11.40 4.42
C SER A 410 11.57 -12.60 4.11
N LYS A 411 11.34 -13.42 5.13
CA LYS A 411 10.33 -14.48 5.05
C LYS A 411 9.26 -14.18 6.07
N PHE A 412 8.05 -14.63 5.79
CA PHE A 412 6.95 -14.41 6.73
C PHE A 412 5.97 -15.57 6.65
N TYR A 413 5.24 -15.75 7.73
CA TYR A 413 4.16 -16.73 7.78
C TYR A 413 3.05 -16.22 8.69
N SER A 414 1.83 -16.73 8.48
CA SER A 414 0.70 -16.39 9.31
C SER A 414 -0.30 -17.53 9.25
N ALA A 415 -0.58 -18.14 10.39
CA ALA A 415 -1.62 -19.17 10.52
C ALA A 415 -2.71 -18.58 11.40
N GLN A 416 -3.96 -18.60 10.93
CA GLN A 416 -5.05 -17.90 11.60
C GLN A 416 -6.30 -18.74 11.63
N ALA A 417 -7.10 -18.54 12.65
CA ALA A 417 -8.42 -19.16 12.74
C ALA A 417 -9.38 -18.22 13.42
N ASN A 418 -10.60 -18.17 12.92
CA ASN A 418 -11.67 -17.37 13.49
C ASN A 418 -12.91 -18.26 13.62
N LEU A 419 -13.47 -18.36 14.82
CA LEU A 419 -14.69 -19.11 15.09
C LEU A 419 -15.70 -18.16 15.66
N SER A 420 -16.95 -18.23 15.19
CA SER A 420 -17.99 -17.41 15.77
C SER A 420 -19.33 -18.12 15.74
N VAL A 421 -20.19 -17.71 16.64
CA VAL A 421 -21.58 -18.17 16.69
C VAL A 421 -22.46 -16.96 16.94
N ALA A 422 -23.58 -16.90 16.23
CA ALA A 422 -24.52 -15.79 16.36
C ALA A 422 -25.94 -16.32 16.40
N ARG A 423 -26.81 -15.61 17.13
CA ARG A 423 -28.22 -15.95 17.17
C ARG A 423 -29.05 -14.74 17.50
N LYS A 424 -30.23 -14.69 16.92
CA LYS A 424 -31.22 -13.65 17.25
C LYS A 424 -32.09 -14.11 18.39
N PHE A 425 -32.32 -13.19 19.32
CA PHE A 425 -33.18 -13.42 20.48
C PHE A 425 -34.24 -12.35 20.47
N ASP A 426 -35.52 -12.77 20.42
CA ASP A 426 -36.62 -11.85 20.59
C ASP A 426 -36.86 -11.59 22.07
N THR A 427 -37.01 -10.32 22.40
CA THR A 427 -37.23 -9.93 23.80
C THR A 427 -38.48 -9.08 23.89
N GLY A 428 -38.85 -8.68 25.10
CA GLY A 428 -39.97 -7.80 25.28
C GLY A 428 -39.74 -6.42 24.69
N ILE A 429 -38.50 -6.03 24.44
CA ILE A 429 -38.15 -4.80 23.78
C ILE A 429 -37.27 -5.14 22.59
N GLY A 430 -37.91 -5.43 21.46
CA GLY A 430 -37.23 -5.70 20.21
C GLY A 430 -36.46 -6.99 20.18
N SER A 431 -35.45 -7.05 19.33
CA SER A 431 -34.65 -8.26 19.17
C SER A 431 -33.15 -7.93 19.26
N HIS A 432 -32.39 -8.90 19.75
CA HIS A 432 -30.93 -8.81 19.82
C HIS A 432 -30.34 -9.87 18.92
N ASP A 433 -29.34 -9.48 18.11
CA ASP A 433 -28.57 -10.42 17.34
C ASP A 433 -27.18 -10.44 17.96
N ILE A 434 -26.88 -11.48 18.72
CA ILE A 434 -25.66 -11.56 19.51
C ILE A 434 -24.68 -12.48 18.80
N LYS A 435 -23.43 -12.01 18.66
CA LYS A 435 -22.35 -12.79 18.07
C LYS A 435 -21.22 -12.87 19.09
N LEU A 436 -20.71 -14.09 19.29
CA LEU A 436 -19.54 -14.33 20.12
C LEU A 436 -18.48 -14.96 19.23
N GLY A 437 -17.25 -14.55 19.40
CA GLY A 437 -16.18 -15.07 18.54
C GLY A 437 -14.87 -15.22 19.23
N LEU A 438 -14.04 -16.07 18.63
CA LEU A 438 -12.67 -16.31 19.02
C LEU A 438 -11.81 -16.18 17.79
N TYR A 439 -10.64 -15.58 17.95
CA TYR A 439 -9.68 -15.46 16.85
C TYR A 439 -8.28 -15.72 17.39
N GLY A 440 -7.48 -16.42 16.63
CA GLY A 440 -6.11 -16.66 17.02
C GLY A 440 -5.19 -16.63 15.83
N SER A 441 -3.92 -16.31 16.08
CA SER A 441 -2.93 -16.29 15.01
C SER A 441 -1.56 -16.63 15.55
N LEU A 442 -0.83 -17.44 14.76
CA LEU A 442 0.61 -17.65 14.92
C LEU A 442 1.25 -17.03 13.71
N TYR A 443 2.18 -16.08 13.91
CA TYR A 443 2.77 -15.41 12.75
C TYR A 443 4.18 -14.96 13.10
N GLY A 444 4.92 -14.60 12.07
CA GLY A 444 6.27 -14.13 12.28
C GLY A 444 6.92 -13.68 11.01
N GLU A 445 8.05 -13.02 11.20
CA GLU A 445 8.86 -12.49 10.09
C GLU A 445 10.32 -12.65 10.45
N ASP A 446 11.15 -12.80 9.41
CA ASP A 446 12.57 -12.57 9.60
C ASP A 446 13.03 -11.52 8.60
N SER A 447 14.24 -11.02 8.79
CA SER A 447 14.72 -9.99 7.89
C SER A 447 16.24 -10.00 7.89
N ARG A 448 16.81 -9.89 6.68
CA ARG A 448 18.24 -9.62 6.50
C ARG A 448 18.33 -8.42 5.59
N THR A 449 18.98 -7.34 6.06
CA THR A 449 19.12 -6.13 5.27
C THR A 449 20.59 -5.75 5.15
N LEU A 450 20.97 -5.28 3.96
CA LEU A 450 22.32 -4.81 3.70
C LEU A 450 22.20 -3.63 2.75
N TYR A 451 22.62 -2.46 3.21
CA TYR A 451 22.55 -1.23 2.44
C TYR A 451 23.95 -0.74 2.10
N GLN A 452 24.09 -0.18 0.90
CA GLN A 452 25.40 0.24 0.40
C GLN A 452 25.26 1.60 -0.26
N ASN A 453 26.07 2.55 0.11
CA ASN A 453 25.97 3.91 -0.41
C ASN A 453 26.81 4.09 -1.66
N TYR A 454 26.27 4.81 -2.64
CA TYR A 454 26.90 5.04 -3.93
C TYR A 454 26.96 6.52 -4.24
N LEU A 455 27.98 6.90 -4.98
CA LEU A 455 28.10 8.23 -5.57
C LEU A 455 27.60 8.16 -7.00
N ILE A 456 26.62 9.01 -7.34
CA ILE A 456 26.00 8.98 -8.66
C ILE A 456 25.89 10.37 -9.25
N GLU A 457 25.83 10.42 -10.57
CA GLU A 457 25.47 11.66 -11.27
C GLU A 457 23.99 11.96 -11.03
N VAL A 458 23.61 13.22 -11.22
CA VAL A 458 22.21 13.62 -11.11
C VAL A 458 21.64 13.68 -12.52
N ALA A 459 21.12 12.56 -12.96
CA ALA A 459 20.54 12.38 -14.27
C ALA A 459 19.64 11.16 -14.22
N GLY A 460 18.69 11.05 -15.14
CA GLY A 460 17.86 9.87 -15.24
C GLY A 460 18.69 8.64 -15.61
N GLN A 461 18.41 7.50 -15.01
CA GLN A 461 19.20 6.28 -15.14
C GLN A 461 20.68 6.59 -14.87
N PRO A 462 21.00 7.05 -13.67
CA PRO A 462 22.34 7.61 -13.42
C PRO A 462 23.45 6.58 -13.53
N GLN A 463 24.63 7.10 -13.93
CA GLN A 463 25.86 6.35 -13.86
C GLN A 463 26.48 6.55 -12.47
N THR A 464 27.22 5.53 -12.00
CA THR A 464 28.00 5.66 -10.76
C THR A 464 29.32 6.33 -11.06
N LEU A 465 29.85 7.06 -10.08
CA LEU A 465 31.05 7.89 -10.23
C LEU A 465 32.04 7.51 -9.14
N ASP A 466 33.32 7.77 -9.46
CA ASP A 466 34.35 7.77 -8.44
C ASP A 466 34.88 9.17 -8.23
N UNK A 467 35.15 9.66 -7.00
CA UNK A 467 35.69 10.79 -6.61
C UNK A 467 37.10 10.52 -6.50
N VAL A 468 37.95 11.11 -7.23
CA VAL A 468 39.40 10.91 -7.32
C VAL A 468 40.11 12.09 -6.70
N ALA A 469 41.09 11.78 -5.89
CA ALA A 469 41.94 12.83 -5.28
C ALA A 469 43.19 12.97 -6.10
N UNK A 470 43.40 14.07 -6.51
CA UNK A 470 44.49 14.41 -7.25
C UNK A 470 45.43 15.17 -6.39
N ASP A 471 46.88 15.17 -6.67
CA ASP A 471 47.85 16.01 -5.99
C ASP A 471 48.12 17.29 -6.77
N ALA A 472 49.09 18.09 -6.36
CA ALA A 472 49.36 19.39 -6.98
C ALA A 472 49.85 19.25 -8.43
N THR A 473 50.34 18.09 -8.83
CA THR A 473 50.71 17.85 -10.22
C THR A 473 49.54 17.37 -11.08
N GLY A 474 48.40 17.10 -10.46
CA GLY A 474 47.24 16.55 -11.15
C GLY A 474 47.22 15.03 -11.17
N ALA A 475 48.14 14.37 -10.55
CA ALA A 475 48.21 12.91 -10.53
C ALA A 475 47.28 12.37 -9.48
N GLU A 476 46.63 11.25 -9.82
CA GLU A 476 45.74 10.56 -8.88
C GLU A 476 46.53 9.96 -7.72
N ILE A 477 46.18 10.29 -6.50
CA ILE A 477 46.80 9.74 -5.31
C ILE A 477 45.91 8.82 -4.50
N GLY A 478 44.64 8.77 -4.86
CA GLY A 478 43.69 7.89 -4.21
C GLY A 478 42.25 8.16 -4.66
N ARG A 479 41.35 7.30 -4.24
CA ARG A 479 39.95 7.45 -4.54
C ARG A 479 39.14 7.38 -3.26
N VAL A 480 38.18 8.28 -3.15
CA VAL A 480 37.23 8.25 -2.04
C VAL A 480 36.33 7.03 -2.16
N THR A 481 35.92 6.72 -3.37
CA THR A 481 34.97 5.65 -3.66
C THR A 481 35.66 4.42 -4.20
N ASP A 482 35.02 3.27 -4.02
CA ASP A 482 35.48 2.00 -4.59
C ASP A 482 34.44 1.56 -5.61
N ASN A 483 34.76 1.76 -6.90
CA ASN A 483 33.85 1.41 -8.00
C ASN A 483 32.46 1.99 -7.75
N GLY A 484 32.42 3.26 -7.39
CA GLY A 484 31.19 3.99 -7.12
C GLY A 484 30.68 3.89 -5.69
N VAL A 485 31.19 2.97 -4.89
CA VAL A 485 30.71 2.77 -3.53
C VAL A 485 31.33 3.82 -2.61
N LEU A 486 30.49 4.59 -1.94
CA LEU A 486 30.95 5.53 -0.91
C LEU A 486 31.11 4.83 0.42
N ASN A 487 30.28 3.85 0.72
CA ASN A 487 30.30 3.21 2.02
C ASN A 487 29.71 1.81 1.91
N TYR A 488 30.52 0.79 2.12
CA TYR A 488 30.03 -0.58 2.21
C TYR A 488 29.28 -0.77 3.51
N ALA A 489 28.27 -1.62 3.50
CA ALA A 489 27.51 -2.00 4.68
C ALA A 489 27.14 -0.79 5.54
N ALA A 490 26.54 0.20 4.91
CA ALA A 490 26.10 1.40 5.62
C ALA A 490 25.04 1.04 6.67
N THR A 491 24.22 0.03 6.36
CA THR A 491 23.27 -0.55 7.31
C THR A 491 23.34 -2.06 7.15
N LEU A 492 23.32 -2.76 8.28
CA LEU A 492 23.44 -4.21 8.30
C LEU A 492 22.57 -4.71 9.45
N ASN A 493 21.53 -5.47 9.13
CA ASN A 493 20.61 -6.01 10.14
C ASN A 493 20.27 -7.46 9.85
N GLN A 494 20.03 -8.21 10.90
CA GLN A 494 19.46 -9.54 10.79
C GLN A 494 18.66 -9.82 12.06
N GLY A 495 17.47 -10.38 11.88
CA GLY A 495 16.65 -10.70 13.02
C GLY A 495 15.55 -11.67 12.65
N ASP A 496 14.90 -12.21 13.68
CA ASP A 496 13.84 -13.18 13.52
C ASP A 496 12.80 -12.95 14.60
N SER A 497 11.53 -13.16 14.27
CA SER A 497 10.47 -12.93 15.23
C SER A 497 9.35 -13.94 15.05
N ASP A 498 8.67 -14.25 16.15
CA ASP A 498 7.46 -15.06 16.18
C ASP A 498 6.48 -14.43 17.13
N ALA A 499 5.20 -14.55 16.82
CA ALA A 499 4.13 -14.04 17.63
C ALA A 499 3.03 -15.07 17.78
N LYS A 500 2.41 -15.06 18.95
CA LYS A 500 1.16 -15.76 19.22
C LYS A 500 0.17 -14.73 19.71
N MET A 501 -1.04 -14.76 19.18
CA MET A 501 -2.05 -13.87 19.70
C MET A 501 -3.38 -14.59 19.76
N PHE A 502 -4.22 -14.10 20.64
CA PHE A 502 -5.54 -14.67 20.88
C PHE A 502 -6.50 -13.55 21.20
N ALA A 503 -7.69 -13.58 20.61
CA ALA A 503 -8.70 -12.56 20.79
C ALA A 503 -10.04 -13.20 21.12
N ILE A 504 -10.79 -12.52 21.98
CA ILE A 504 -12.21 -12.82 22.17
C ILE A 504 -12.98 -11.56 21.80
N TYR A 505 -14.15 -11.76 21.21
CA TYR A 505 -14.97 -10.62 20.83
C TYR A 505 -16.44 -10.96 20.94
N ALA A 506 -17.25 -9.92 21.15
CA ALA A 506 -18.69 -10.02 21.21
C ALA A 506 -19.32 -8.80 20.56
N ASN A 507 -20.38 -9.02 19.83
CA ASN A 507 -21.15 -7.96 19.19
C ASN A 507 -22.62 -8.19 19.44
N ASP A 508 -23.39 -7.10 19.56
CA ASP A 508 -24.85 -7.17 19.68
C ASP A 508 -25.45 -6.13 18.75
N THR A 509 -26.43 -6.52 17.96
CA THR A 509 -27.25 -5.58 17.20
C THR A 509 -28.65 -5.66 17.78
N TRP A 510 -29.08 -4.58 18.41
CA TRP A 510 -30.38 -4.50 19.08
C TRP A 510 -31.34 -3.68 18.21
N GLU A 511 -32.31 -4.37 17.62
CA GLU A 511 -33.36 -3.69 16.89
C GLU A 511 -34.48 -3.44 17.90
N ILE A 512 -34.60 -2.18 18.32
CA ILE A 512 -35.54 -1.78 19.37
C ILE A 512 -36.96 -1.78 18.82
N VAL A 513 -37.17 -1.10 17.72
CA VAL A 513 -38.38 -1.12 16.89
C VAL A 513 -37.90 -1.10 15.45
N PRO A 514 -38.76 -1.44 14.50
CA PRO A 514 -38.31 -1.37 13.11
C PRO A 514 -37.78 0.03 12.76
N GLY A 515 -36.61 0.08 12.19
CA GLY A 515 -35.93 1.30 11.83
C GLY A 515 -35.05 1.92 12.87
N LEU A 516 -35.07 1.41 14.10
CA LEU A 516 -34.19 1.93 15.16
C LEU A 516 -33.32 0.80 15.68
N ARG A 517 -32.01 0.90 15.49
CA ARG A 517 -31.05 -0.12 15.91
C ARG A 517 -29.91 0.53 16.67
N ILE A 518 -29.47 -0.18 17.71
CA ILE A 518 -28.26 0.15 18.45
C ILE A 518 -27.35 -1.07 18.33
N ASP A 519 -26.09 -0.86 17.98
CA ASP A 519 -25.16 -1.98 17.91
C ASP A 519 -23.93 -1.64 18.72
N GLY A 520 -23.26 -2.67 19.23
CA GLY A 520 -22.04 -2.47 19.96
C GLY A 520 -21.19 -3.73 19.93
N GLY A 521 -19.91 -3.52 20.12
CA GLY A 521 -18.99 -4.64 20.17
C GLY A 521 -17.75 -4.31 20.95
N ILE A 522 -17.10 -5.38 21.42
CA ILE A 522 -15.87 -5.25 22.16
C ILE A 522 -14.95 -6.40 21.74
N ARG A 523 -13.65 -6.11 21.66
CA ARG A 523 -12.65 -7.09 21.27
C ARG A 523 -11.44 -6.94 22.16
N HIS A 524 -11.04 -8.02 22.81
CA HIS A 524 -9.87 -8.05 23.68
C HIS A 524 -8.84 -8.98 23.07
N GLU A 525 -7.61 -8.51 22.92
CA GLU A 525 -6.54 -9.27 22.29
C GLU A 525 -5.33 -9.35 23.21
N ARG A 526 -4.69 -10.52 23.23
CA ARG A 526 -3.45 -10.75 23.96
C ARG A 526 -2.38 -11.19 22.97
N TYR A 527 -1.19 -10.58 23.07
CA TYR A 527 -0.07 -10.83 22.18
C TYR A 527 1.14 -11.27 22.97
N SER A 528 1.88 -12.24 22.45
CA SER A 528 3.15 -12.67 23.00
C SER A 528 4.14 -12.79 21.86
N TYR A 529 5.24 -12.06 21.97
CA TYR A 529 6.28 -12.02 20.92
C TYR A 529 7.58 -12.55 21.45
N LYS A 530 8.34 -13.24 20.62
CA LYS A 530 9.72 -13.58 20.92
C LYS A 530 10.55 -13.47 19.64
N GLY A 531 11.82 -13.12 19.81
CA GLY A 531 12.67 -12.99 18.66
C GLY A 531 14.10 -12.70 19.05
N TRP A 532 14.92 -12.42 18.05
CA TRP A 532 16.30 -12.03 18.28
C TRP A 532 16.75 -11.07 17.20
N ALA A 533 17.76 -10.27 17.54
CA ALA A 533 18.42 -9.36 16.62
C ALA A 533 19.91 -9.56 16.71
N ALA A 534 20.59 -9.58 15.58
CA ALA A 534 22.05 -9.69 15.56
C ALA A 534 22.67 -8.35 15.94
N LEU A 535 23.64 -8.36 16.85
CA LEU A 535 24.33 -7.15 17.23
C LEU A 535 25.39 -6.80 16.19
N THR A 536 25.53 -5.52 15.91
CA THR A 536 26.53 -5.02 14.97
C THR A 536 27.42 -4.00 15.63
N GLU A 537 28.55 -3.76 15.01
CA GLU A 537 29.54 -2.77 15.45
C GLU A 537 30.14 -2.10 14.24
N GLN A 538 30.76 -0.96 14.46
CA GLN A 538 31.50 -0.29 13.39
C GLN A 538 32.78 -1.03 13.12
N ALA A 539 33.16 -1.16 11.86
CA ALA A 539 34.38 -1.90 11.49
C ALA A 539 34.98 -1.30 10.24
N ASP A 540 36.29 -1.50 10.13
CA ASP A 540 37.04 -1.20 8.92
C ASP A 540 37.29 -2.53 8.24
N LEU A 541 36.85 -2.70 6.99
CA LEU A 541 37.08 -3.95 6.28
C LEU A 541 38.51 -4.10 5.74
N GLY A 542 39.30 -3.04 5.83
CA GLY A 542 40.73 -3.16 5.80
C GLY A 542 41.43 -3.21 4.47
N ASP A 543 40.91 -2.65 3.40
CA ASP A 543 41.73 -2.67 2.19
C ASP A 543 42.66 -1.47 2.06
N GLY A 544 42.43 -0.37 2.73
CA GLY A 544 43.32 0.77 2.72
C GLY A 544 43.41 1.53 1.39
N ALA A 545 42.76 1.07 0.35
CA ALA A 545 42.89 1.68 -0.97
C ALA A 545 41.90 2.81 -1.23
N THR A 546 40.77 2.75 -0.57
CA THR A 546 39.70 3.78 -0.72
C THR A 546 39.17 4.05 0.67
N LEU A 547 38.23 5.03 0.74
CA LEU A 547 37.57 5.30 2.00
C LEU A 547 36.27 4.46 2.17
N ALA A 548 35.92 3.66 1.17
CA ALA A 548 34.60 3.03 1.11
C ALA A 548 34.38 1.98 2.21
N ASP A 549 35.42 1.31 2.65
CA ASP A 549 35.31 0.25 3.66
C ASP A 549 35.80 0.66 5.05
N ASP A 550 36.01 1.96 5.27
CA ASP A 550 36.58 2.44 6.53
C ASP A 550 35.58 2.42 7.69
N THR A 551 34.28 2.64 7.41
CA THR A 551 33.31 2.85 8.47
C THR A 551 32.03 2.02 8.22
N THR A 552 32.23 0.72 8.02
CA THR A 552 31.09 -0.17 7.76
C THR A 552 30.46 -0.64 9.07
N ARG A 553 29.23 -1.16 8.95
CA ARG A 553 28.69 -1.97 10.05
C ARG A 553 29.12 -3.42 9.82
N ALA A 554 29.29 -4.16 10.91
CA ALA A 554 29.72 -5.56 10.85
C ALA A 554 29.00 -6.33 11.95
N PHE A 555 28.71 -7.60 11.70
CA PHE A 555 28.15 -8.44 12.75
C PHE A 555 29.22 -8.79 13.78
N THR A 556 28.81 -8.87 15.05
CA THR A 556 29.69 -9.24 16.13
C THR A 556 29.72 -10.74 16.40
N GLY A 557 28.76 -11.48 15.88
CA GLY A 557 28.57 -12.89 16.21
C GLY A 557 27.67 -13.12 17.40
N VAL A 558 27.17 -12.05 18.02
CA VAL A 558 26.32 -12.14 19.20
C VAL A 558 24.91 -11.75 18.82
N ILE A 559 23.91 -12.46 19.34
CA ILE A 559 22.51 -12.10 19.14
C ILE A 559 21.91 -11.66 20.45
N LEU A 560 20.90 -10.77 20.34
CA LEU A 560 20.14 -10.29 21.48
C LEU A 560 18.76 -10.93 21.41
N ASN A 561 18.45 -11.78 22.38
CA ASN A 561 17.14 -12.40 22.46
C ASN A 561 16.17 -11.47 23.15
N GLN A 562 14.96 -11.40 22.65
CA GLN A 562 13.95 -10.46 23.16
C GLN A 562 12.60 -11.13 23.27
N LYS A 563 11.81 -10.71 24.26
CA LYS A 563 10.43 -11.13 24.43
C LYS A 563 9.58 -9.93 24.80
N ARG A 564 8.30 -10.00 24.46
CA ARG A 564 7.37 -8.92 24.77
C ARG A 564 5.96 -9.48 24.87
N LYS A 565 5.17 -8.94 25.78
CA LYS A 565 3.76 -9.25 25.88
C LYS A 565 2.96 -7.96 25.94
N THR A 566 1.75 -7.99 25.38
CA THR A 566 0.88 -6.83 25.43
C THR A 566 -0.57 -7.27 25.29
N GLU A 567 -1.49 -6.41 25.71
CA GLU A 567 -2.92 -6.62 25.58
C GLU A 567 -3.52 -5.33 25.06
N VAL A 568 -4.54 -5.44 24.21
CA VAL A 568 -5.33 -4.28 23.81
C VAL A 568 -6.80 -4.63 23.85
N THR A 569 -7.64 -3.64 24.17
CA THR A 569 -9.09 -3.78 24.15
C THR A 569 -9.66 -2.65 23.32
N ASN A 570 -10.43 -3.02 22.29
CA ASN A 570 -11.08 -2.05 21.42
C ASN A 570 -12.58 -2.26 21.47
N TRP A 571 -13.31 -1.17 21.23
CA TRP A 571 -14.77 -1.25 21.29
C TRP A 571 -15.39 -0.25 20.35
N THR A 572 -16.67 -0.49 20.05
CA THR A 572 -17.45 0.38 19.19
C THR A 572 -18.90 0.34 19.65
N ILE A 573 -19.60 1.46 19.50
CA ILE A 573 -21.03 1.51 19.73
C ILE A 573 -21.64 2.47 18.71
N GLY A 574 -22.78 2.07 18.15
CA GLY A 574 -23.45 2.87 17.16
C GLY A 574 -24.94 2.80 17.26
N ALA A 575 -25.61 3.73 16.61
CA ALA A 575 -27.06 3.76 16.54
C ALA A 575 -27.47 4.21 15.15
N ASN A 576 -28.59 3.68 14.67
CA ASN A 576 -29.13 3.99 13.37
C ASN A 576 -30.64 4.21 13.49
N TYR A 577 -31.12 5.25 12.84
CA TYR A 577 -32.56 5.48 12.78
C TYR A 577 -32.96 5.82 11.34
N ASP A 578 -33.88 5.03 10.80
CA ASP A 578 -34.41 5.27 9.45
C ASP A 578 -35.75 5.97 9.58
N PHE A 579 -35.80 7.24 9.17
CA PHE A 579 -37.05 7.99 9.16
C PHE A 579 -37.98 7.39 8.10
N SER A 580 -37.39 6.87 7.02
CA SER A 580 -38.13 6.25 5.94
C SER A 580 -37.17 5.34 5.19
N ARG A 581 -37.67 4.76 4.08
CA ARG A 581 -36.74 3.99 3.22
C ARG A 581 -35.73 4.88 2.52
N ASN A 582 -35.93 6.18 2.55
CA ASN A 582 -35.14 7.12 1.76
C ASN A 582 -34.25 8.00 2.61
N ILE A 583 -34.54 8.15 3.90
CA ILE A 583 -33.83 9.08 4.76
C ILE A 583 -33.49 8.39 6.07
N GLY A 584 -32.22 8.40 6.44
CA GLY A 584 -31.80 7.81 7.69
C GLY A 584 -30.64 8.59 8.28
N VAL A 585 -30.37 8.36 9.55
CA VAL A 585 -29.23 8.94 10.24
C VAL A 585 -28.56 7.87 11.08
N TYR A 586 -27.27 8.07 11.36
CA TYR A 586 -26.58 7.19 12.28
C TYR A 586 -25.50 7.96 13.04
N GLY A 587 -25.09 7.40 14.15
CA GLY A 587 -23.94 7.91 14.89
C GLY A 587 -23.16 6.75 15.43
N ARG A 588 -21.87 6.96 15.69
CA ARG A 588 -21.00 5.91 16.18
C ARG A 588 -19.81 6.48 16.95
N ALA A 589 -19.39 5.77 17.97
CA ALA A 589 -18.16 6.06 18.68
C ALA A 589 -17.33 4.78 18.70
N SER A 590 -16.03 4.91 18.54
CA SER A 590 -15.13 3.77 18.54
C SER A 590 -13.82 4.12 19.22
N HIS A 591 -13.19 3.11 19.80
CA HIS A 591 -11.91 3.22 20.47
C HIS A 591 -10.93 2.27 19.79
N LEU A 592 -9.80 2.80 19.37
CA LEU A 592 -8.78 2.03 18.67
C LEU A 592 -7.46 2.17 19.40
N GLU A 593 -6.91 1.05 19.83
CA GLU A 593 -5.59 1.00 20.45
C GLU A 593 -4.79 -0.07 19.73
N THR A 594 -3.53 0.26 19.37
CA THR A 594 -2.69 -0.66 18.63
C THR A 594 -1.65 -1.28 19.54
N PRO A 595 -1.32 -2.57 19.34
CA PRO A 595 -0.18 -3.16 20.05
C PRO A 595 1.12 -2.81 19.32
N PRO A 596 2.29 -3.01 19.95
CA PRO A 596 3.54 -2.97 19.22
C PRO A 596 3.52 -4.05 18.15
N ASN A 597 4.23 -3.83 17.04
CA ASN A 597 4.30 -4.85 16.01
C ASN A 597 5.34 -5.91 16.37
N VAL A 598 5.31 -7.03 15.65
CA VAL A 598 6.19 -8.16 15.95
C VAL A 598 7.65 -7.83 15.68
N GLN A 599 7.91 -6.83 14.84
CA GLN A 599 9.27 -6.44 14.49
C GLN A 599 10.03 -5.87 15.66
N THR A 600 9.34 -5.46 16.73
CA THR A 600 10.04 -4.91 17.90
C THR A 600 10.93 -5.93 18.60
N VAL A 601 10.69 -7.24 18.40
CA VAL A 601 11.55 -8.24 19.02
C VAL A 601 12.67 -8.72 18.09
N MET A 602 12.74 -8.20 16.87
CA MET A 602 13.85 -8.51 15.99
C MET A 602 14.65 -7.26 15.61
N SER A 603 14.48 -6.19 16.37
CA SER A 603 15.18 -4.93 16.14
C SER A 603 15.95 -4.55 17.39
N ILE A 604 17.10 -3.91 17.21
CA ILE A 604 17.91 -3.43 18.32
C ILE A 604 17.37 -2.07 18.75
N ASN A 605 17.12 -1.92 20.05
CA ASN A 605 16.60 -0.67 20.63
C ASN A 605 15.38 -0.14 19.92
N PRO A 606 14.33 -0.94 19.77
CA PRO A 606 13.13 -0.45 19.09
C PRO A 606 12.45 0.62 19.92
N THR A 607 11.80 1.55 19.27
CA THR A 607 10.92 2.51 19.94
C THR A 607 9.54 1.87 20.04
N ILE A 608 9.08 1.65 21.28
CA ILE A 608 7.83 0.95 21.53
C ILE A 608 6.78 1.99 21.91
N ILE A 609 6.02 2.42 20.90
CA ILE A 609 4.99 3.44 21.12
C ILE A 609 3.72 2.95 20.45
N THR A 610 2.64 2.89 21.23
CA THR A 610 1.34 2.52 20.69
C THR A 610 0.52 3.77 20.41
N THR A 611 -0.40 3.66 19.46
CA THR A 611 -1.32 4.73 19.12
C THR A 611 -2.68 4.42 19.72
N VAL A 612 -3.30 5.45 20.30
CA VAL A 612 -4.67 5.37 20.78
C VAL A 612 -5.48 6.43 20.06
N ALA A 613 -6.57 6.02 19.42
CA ALA A 613 -7.45 6.93 18.70
C ALA A 613 -8.88 6.72 19.13
N ASP A 614 -9.58 7.80 19.45
CA ASP A 614 -11.01 7.78 19.73
C ASP A 614 -11.70 8.50 18.58
N GLN A 615 -12.72 7.86 18.05
CA GLN A 615 -13.38 8.37 16.84
C GLN A 615 -14.88 8.49 17.06
N UNK A 616 -15.43 9.43 16.53
CA UNK A 616 -16.81 9.63 16.61
C UNK A 616 -17.21 9.91 15.23
N GLU A 617 -18.37 9.66 14.89
CA GLU A 617 -18.92 10.04 13.57
C GLU A 617 -20.43 10.08 13.63
N ALA A 618 -21.01 10.90 12.72
CA ALA A 618 -22.43 10.96 12.54
C ALA A 618 -22.71 11.11 11.05
N GLY A 619 -23.74 10.43 10.55
CA GLY A 619 -24.03 10.42 9.15
C GLY A 619 -25.51 10.64 8.82
N LEU A 620 -25.73 11.26 7.68
CA LEU A 620 -27.05 11.43 7.05
C LEU A 620 -27.04 10.58 5.78
N LYS A 621 -28.09 9.76 5.61
CA LYS A 621 -28.20 8.85 4.49
C LYS A 621 -29.44 9.23 3.69
N LEU A 622 -29.24 9.50 2.40
CA LEU A 622 -30.31 9.82 1.46
C LEU A 622 -30.23 8.83 0.30
N ALA A 623 -31.32 8.15 0.01
CA ALA A 623 -31.34 7.19 -1.09
C ALA A 623 -32.71 7.26 -1.78
N PHE A 624 -32.71 7.59 -3.07
CA PHE A 624 -33.92 7.76 -3.86
C PHE A 624 -33.71 7.04 -5.20
N GLY A 625 -34.42 5.92 -5.39
CA GLY A 625 -34.27 5.15 -6.61
C GLY A 625 -32.82 4.66 -6.75
N ARG A 626 -32.21 5.01 -7.89
CA ARG A 626 -30.82 4.62 -8.16
C ARG A 626 -29.81 5.66 -7.67
N SER A 627 -30.31 6.72 -7.01
CA SER A 627 -29.41 7.79 -6.52
C SER A 627 -29.25 7.69 -5.02
N TYR A 628 -28.07 8.11 -4.54
CA TYR A 628 -27.83 8.23 -3.11
C TYR A 628 -26.85 9.35 -2.82
N LEU A 629 -26.92 9.85 -1.61
CA LEU A 629 -25.94 10.78 -1.07
C LEU A 629 -25.80 10.49 0.41
N TYR A 630 -24.60 10.09 0.82
CA TYR A 630 -24.28 9.84 2.22
C TYR A 630 -23.30 10.91 2.68
N ILE A 631 -23.63 11.57 3.78
CA ILE A 631 -22.80 12.64 4.33
C ILE A 631 -22.40 12.21 5.74
N THR A 632 -21.11 12.12 6.00
CA THR A 632 -20.62 11.68 7.30
C THR A 632 -19.66 12.71 7.86
N GLY A 633 -19.99 13.24 9.05
CA GLY A 633 -19.06 14.06 9.81
C GLY A 633 -18.24 13.14 10.70
N PHE A 634 -16.96 13.41 10.86
CA PHE A 634 -16.13 12.57 11.70
C PHE A 634 -15.14 13.41 12.50
N TYR A 635 -14.73 12.83 13.62
CA TYR A 635 -13.76 13.42 14.52
C TYR A 635 -12.87 12.29 15.04
N THR A 636 -11.56 12.43 14.86
CA THR A 636 -10.59 11.49 15.38
C THR A 636 -9.67 12.23 16.34
N ASN A 637 -9.54 11.76 17.55
CA ASN A 637 -8.61 12.30 18.53
C ASN A 637 -7.54 11.26 18.83
N PHE A 638 -6.28 11.63 18.62
CA PHE A 638 -5.14 10.75 18.86
C PHE A 638 -4.45 11.16 20.16
N ASP A 639 -4.29 10.23 21.09
CA ASP A 639 -3.59 10.50 22.36
C ASP A 639 -3.12 9.16 22.96
N PRO A 640 -1.93 8.70 22.67
CA PRO A 640 -0.93 9.31 21.81
C PRO A 640 -1.07 8.92 20.33
N LEU A 641 -0.52 9.73 19.47
CA LEU A 641 -0.23 9.38 18.08
C LEU A 641 1.23 9.06 17.99
N ASN A 642 1.54 7.90 17.41
CA ASN A 642 2.91 7.48 17.18
C ASN A 642 3.14 7.51 15.67
N ALA A 643 4.12 8.27 15.24
CA ALA A 643 4.42 8.39 13.83
C ALA A 643 5.91 8.63 13.65
N SER A 644 6.39 8.35 12.45
CA SER A 644 7.78 8.54 12.12
C SER A 644 7.86 9.32 10.82
N PHE A 645 8.75 10.30 10.76
CA PHE A 645 8.90 11.13 9.59
C PHE A 645 10.36 11.21 9.19
N LEU A 646 10.61 11.31 7.89
CA LEU A 646 11.94 11.66 7.42
C LEU A 646 12.21 13.09 7.84
N ALA A 647 13.32 13.32 8.46
CA ALA A 647 13.64 14.62 9.02
C ALA A 647 15.14 14.88 8.93
N TYR A 648 15.48 16.14 9.06
CA TYR A 648 16.88 16.55 9.12
C TYR A 648 17.43 16.29 10.50
N ASP A 649 18.58 15.63 10.54
CA ASP A 649 19.29 15.39 11.79
C ASP A 649 20.50 16.33 11.84
N PRO A 650 20.47 17.35 12.67
CA PRO A 650 21.59 18.31 12.71
C PRO A 650 22.89 17.69 13.20
N THR A 651 22.82 16.58 13.92
CA THR A 651 24.03 15.90 14.39
C THR A 651 24.80 15.28 13.23
N THR A 652 24.08 14.63 12.30
CA THR A 652 24.72 13.94 11.18
C THR A 652 24.65 14.70 9.87
N GLY A 653 23.82 15.73 9.79
CA GLY A 653 23.59 16.46 8.55
C GLY A 653 22.76 15.71 7.53
N ARG A 654 22.06 14.70 7.95
CA ARG A 654 21.30 13.86 7.02
C ARG A 654 19.82 14.21 7.02
N UNK A 655 19.36 14.12 6.05
CA UNK A 655 18.02 14.40 5.84
C UNK A 655 17.18 13.27 5.71
N ASP A 656 17.71 12.18 5.67
CA ASP A 656 16.96 10.97 5.41
C ASP A 656 16.74 10.16 6.70
N VAL A 657 16.83 10.81 7.82
CA VAL A 657 16.73 10.13 9.11
C VAL A 657 15.26 10.02 9.50
N ASN A 658 14.80 8.82 9.84
CA ASN A 658 13.48 8.62 10.39
C ASN A 658 13.51 8.99 11.86
N VAL A 659 12.74 10.00 12.24
CA VAL A 659 12.66 10.48 13.61
C VAL A 659 11.28 10.12 14.15
N PRO A 660 11.19 9.39 15.26
CA PRO A 660 9.89 9.10 15.84
C PRO A 660 9.35 10.31 16.59
N PHE A 661 8.06 10.52 16.51
CA PHE A 661 7.34 11.60 17.18
C PHE A 661 6.16 11.01 17.92
N ILE A 662 5.80 11.61 19.02
CA ILE A 662 4.68 11.16 19.83
C ILE A 662 3.95 12.37 20.41
N GLY A 663 2.64 12.26 20.55
CA GLY A 663 1.86 13.34 21.14
C GLY A 663 0.41 13.22 20.77
N GLU A 664 -0.25 14.37 20.69
CA GLU A 664 -1.67 14.43 20.40
C GLU A 664 -1.91 15.07 19.07
N ALA A 665 -2.96 14.60 18.40
CA ALA A 665 -3.39 15.17 17.13
C ALA A 665 -4.90 15.01 17.04
N GLN A 666 -5.53 15.85 16.20
CA GLN A 666 -6.97 15.79 15.96
C GLN A 666 -7.25 15.95 14.48
N VAL A 667 -8.22 15.21 13.99
CA VAL A 667 -8.70 15.36 12.61
C VAL A 667 -10.22 15.45 12.67
N LYS A 668 -10.77 16.56 12.17
CA LYS A 668 -12.22 16.74 12.03
C LYS A 668 -12.52 16.84 10.56
N GLY A 669 -13.64 16.26 10.13
CA GLY A 669 -13.94 16.36 8.73
C GLY A 669 -15.35 15.96 8.37
N VAL A 670 -15.65 16.17 7.10
CA VAL A 670 -16.94 15.79 6.52
C VAL A 670 -16.65 15.05 5.22
N GLU A 671 -17.32 13.93 5.03
CA GLU A 671 -17.22 13.12 3.82
C GLU A 671 -18.55 13.15 3.08
N PHE A 672 -18.47 13.32 1.76
CA PHE A 672 -19.63 13.25 0.87
C PHE A 672 -19.40 12.09 -0.09
N ASP A 673 -20.39 11.22 -0.21
CA ASP A 673 -20.31 10.03 -1.05
C ASP A 673 -21.62 9.96 -1.82
N GLY A 674 -21.55 10.18 -3.12
CA GLY A 674 -22.78 10.30 -3.89
C GLY A 674 -22.72 9.60 -5.23
N SER A 675 -23.91 9.22 -5.66
CA SER A 675 -24.17 8.72 -7.00
C SER A 675 -25.56 9.23 -7.42
N LEU A 676 -25.59 10.05 -8.44
CA LEU A 676 -26.82 10.66 -8.90
C LEU A 676 -27.15 10.12 -10.29
N ALA A 677 -28.24 9.37 -10.39
CA ALA A 677 -28.77 8.95 -11.69
C ALA A 677 -29.62 10.10 -12.22
N VAL A 678 -28.97 11.08 -12.85
CA VAL A 678 -29.61 12.31 -13.27
C VAL A 678 -30.66 12.02 -14.35
N THR A 679 -30.29 11.16 -15.30
CA THR A 679 -31.19 10.64 -16.32
C THR A 679 -30.92 9.15 -16.46
N PRO A 680 -31.69 8.39 -17.22
CA PRO A 680 -31.35 6.99 -17.44
C PRO A 680 -30.05 6.78 -18.16
N TRP A 681 -29.51 7.79 -18.83
CA TRP A 681 -28.28 7.68 -19.59
C TRP A 681 -27.13 8.49 -19.00
N PHE A 682 -27.34 9.20 -17.89
CA PHE A 682 -26.29 10.01 -17.28
C PHE A 682 -26.27 9.81 -15.77
N THR A 683 -25.13 9.36 -15.26
CA THR A 683 -24.88 9.16 -13.83
C THR A 683 -23.67 10.01 -13.42
N LEU A 684 -23.79 10.67 -12.29
CA LEU A 684 -22.69 11.44 -11.73
C LEU A 684 -22.31 10.82 -10.40
N ASN A 685 -21.12 10.26 -10.33
CA ASN A 685 -20.55 9.71 -9.09
C ASN A 685 -19.52 10.66 -8.54
N GLY A 686 -19.33 10.62 -7.23
CA GLY A 686 -18.30 11.43 -6.66
C GLY A 686 -18.10 11.18 -5.19
N ALA A 687 -16.96 11.66 -4.70
CA ALA A 687 -16.61 11.61 -3.30
C ALA A 687 -15.81 12.85 -2.99
N LEU A 688 -16.05 13.44 -1.82
CA LEU A 688 -15.34 14.63 -1.40
C LEU A 688 -15.08 14.53 0.09
N THR A 689 -13.88 14.86 0.51
CA THR A 689 -13.53 14.93 1.93
C THR A 689 -12.98 16.32 2.22
N ILE A 690 -13.55 16.97 3.23
CA ILE A 690 -13.06 18.25 3.73
C ILE A 690 -12.67 17.98 5.18
N SER A 691 -11.41 18.26 5.54
CA SER A 691 -10.96 17.93 6.88
C SER A 691 -9.96 18.96 7.39
N ASP A 692 -9.70 18.91 8.68
CA ASP A 692 -8.78 19.79 9.35
C ASP A 692 -7.84 18.94 10.20
N PRO A 693 -6.77 18.39 9.61
CA PRO A 693 -5.83 17.55 10.36
C PRO A 693 -4.78 18.42 11.03
N LYS A 694 -4.72 18.35 12.37
CA LYS A 694 -3.85 19.24 13.15
C LYS A 694 -3.13 18.49 14.25
N TYR A 695 -1.86 18.85 14.45
CA TYR A 695 -1.15 18.46 15.67
C TYR A 695 -1.61 19.35 16.81
N LYS A 696 -1.76 18.76 17.98
CA LYS A 696 -2.02 19.53 19.18
C LYS A 696 -0.77 19.65 20.03
N ASN A 697 -0.21 18.53 20.41
CA ASN A 697 0.92 18.49 21.33
C ASN A 697 1.81 17.32 20.86
N PHE A 698 2.73 17.61 19.96
CA PHE A 698 3.42 16.59 19.22
C PHE A 698 4.90 16.93 19.16
N GLU A 699 5.76 16.00 19.59
CA GLU A 699 7.19 16.30 19.70
C GLU A 699 8.01 15.08 19.34
N SER A 700 9.27 15.30 19.04
CA SER A 700 10.22 14.24 18.79
C SER A 700 10.41 13.42 20.07
N ALA A 701 10.44 12.10 19.92
CA ALA A 701 10.75 11.21 21.03
C ALA A 701 12.20 11.40 21.50
N THR A 702 13.03 12.03 20.69
CA THR A 702 14.43 12.30 21.02
C THR A 702 14.69 13.71 21.51
N GLY A 703 13.65 14.52 21.70
CA GLY A 703 13.78 15.83 22.30
C GLY A 703 13.78 17.03 21.38
N ALA A 704 13.31 16.87 20.12
CA ALA A 704 13.17 18.02 19.25
C ALA A 704 12.12 18.98 19.80
N ASP A 705 12.19 20.23 19.40
CA ASP A 705 11.32 21.27 19.91
C ASP A 705 9.87 21.04 19.50
N PRO A 706 8.97 20.80 20.47
CA PRO A 706 7.57 20.54 20.14
C PRO A 706 6.76 21.79 19.83
N GLU A 707 7.26 22.95 20.15
CA GLU A 707 6.46 24.18 20.04
C GLU A 707 6.10 24.51 18.61
N GLN A 708 6.94 24.09 17.67
CA GLN A 708 6.74 24.44 16.26
C GLN A 708 5.70 23.58 15.58
N ALA A 709 5.31 22.45 16.17
CA ALA A 709 4.34 21.58 15.55
C ALA A 709 2.91 21.86 15.98
N GLU A 710 2.71 22.47 17.13
CA GLU A 710 1.35 22.67 17.65
C GLU A 710 0.52 23.53 16.71
N GLY A 711 -0.66 23.03 16.35
CA GLY A 711 -1.55 23.75 15.43
C GLY A 711 -1.25 23.55 13.97
N ASN A 712 -0.15 22.87 13.63
CA ASN A 712 0.25 22.68 12.25
C ASN A 712 -0.52 21.54 11.60
N GLN A 713 -0.64 21.60 10.28
CA GLN A 713 -1.31 20.58 9.50
C GLN A 713 -0.49 19.31 9.54
N ILE A 714 -1.17 18.17 9.71
CA ILE A 714 -0.49 16.88 9.79
C ILE A 714 0.20 16.57 8.46
N VAL A 715 1.41 16.06 8.55
CA VAL A 715 2.28 15.80 7.40
C VAL A 715 1.56 15.03 6.31
N ARG A 716 1.59 15.56 5.09
CA ARG A 716 1.08 14.97 3.86
C ARG A 716 -0.43 14.73 3.84
N GLN A 717 -1.17 15.33 4.77
CA GLN A 717 -2.63 15.21 4.80
C GLN A 717 -3.27 16.52 4.37
N PRO A 718 -4.04 16.50 3.28
CA PRO A 718 -4.66 17.74 2.77
C PRO A 718 -5.94 18.07 3.50
N LYS A 719 -6.41 19.31 3.34
CA LYS A 719 -7.70 19.73 3.89
C LYS A 719 -8.85 19.39 2.97
N ILE A 720 -8.61 19.30 1.66
CA ILE A 720 -9.65 18.98 0.68
C ILE A 720 -9.09 18.00 -0.31
N TYR A 721 -9.84 16.94 -0.58
CA TYR A 721 -9.50 15.99 -1.64
C TYR A 721 -10.77 15.25 -2.06
N GLY A 722 -10.76 14.79 -3.29
CA GLY A 722 -11.91 14.07 -3.78
C GLY A 722 -11.90 13.87 -5.28
N ASN A 723 -13.02 13.44 -5.78
CA ASN A 723 -13.14 13.14 -7.20
C ASN A 723 -14.58 13.29 -7.66
N ILE A 724 -14.74 13.47 -8.97
CA ILE A 724 -16.05 13.49 -9.60
C ILE A 724 -15.95 12.66 -10.88
N ARG A 725 -16.93 11.79 -11.10
CA ARG A 725 -16.87 10.79 -12.16
C ARG A 725 -18.19 10.75 -12.93
N PRO A 726 -18.34 11.54 -13.99
CA PRO A 726 -19.53 11.45 -14.84
C PRO A 726 -19.48 10.22 -15.74
N SER A 727 -20.63 9.65 -16.02
CA SER A 727 -20.75 8.49 -16.90
C SER A 727 -21.98 8.64 -17.79
N PHE A 728 -21.79 8.46 -19.10
CA PHE A 728 -22.86 8.50 -20.09
C PHE A 728 -22.99 7.10 -20.69
N ASP A 729 -24.20 6.53 -20.62
CA ASP A 729 -24.46 5.19 -21.11
C ASP A 729 -25.55 5.27 -22.18
N PHE A 730 -25.28 4.69 -23.34
CA PHE A 730 -26.26 4.70 -24.42
C PHE A 730 -26.04 3.49 -25.30
N GLN A 731 -26.98 3.27 -26.20
CA GLN A 731 -26.94 2.13 -27.10
C GLN A 731 -27.02 2.63 -28.53
N THR A 732 -26.14 2.09 -29.37
CA THR A 732 -26.18 2.38 -30.80
C THR A 732 -26.18 1.06 -31.54
N GLY A 733 -27.36 0.75 -32.16
CA GLY A 733 -27.54 -0.58 -32.73
C GLY A 733 -27.51 -1.64 -31.66
N GLU A 734 -26.68 -2.63 -31.82
CA GLU A 734 -26.49 -3.72 -30.85
C GLU A 734 -25.32 -3.48 -29.88
N THR A 735 -24.72 -2.30 -29.94
CA THR A 735 -23.56 -1.96 -29.15
C THR A 735 -23.97 -1.06 -28.00
N ASP A 736 -23.60 -1.49 -26.78
CA ASP A 736 -23.73 -0.66 -25.58
C ASP A 736 -22.45 0.14 -25.41
N VAL A 737 -22.59 1.45 -25.27
CA VAL A 737 -21.44 2.35 -25.16
C VAL A 737 -21.54 3.10 -23.85
N SER A 738 -20.40 3.17 -23.14
CA SER A 738 -20.26 4.03 -21.96
C SER A 738 -19.11 4.98 -22.21
N VAL A 739 -19.34 6.27 -21.94
CA VAL A 739 -18.30 7.29 -22.01
C VAL A 739 -18.22 7.90 -20.61
N TYR A 740 -17.05 7.93 -20.03
CA TYR A 740 -16.93 8.36 -18.65
C TYR A 740 -15.65 9.14 -18.43
N GLY A 741 -15.66 9.95 -17.39
CA GLY A 741 -14.52 10.74 -17.02
C GLY A 741 -14.26 10.65 -15.53
N ARG A 742 -13.12 11.18 -15.14
CA ARG A 742 -12.71 11.21 -13.74
C ARG A 742 -11.85 12.44 -13.52
N TYR A 743 -12.29 13.32 -12.63
CA TYR A 743 -11.45 14.42 -12.15
C TYR A 743 -11.10 14.11 -10.71
N THR A 744 -9.81 14.05 -10.40
CA THR A 744 -9.31 13.77 -9.07
C THR A 744 -8.52 14.97 -8.57
N TYR A 745 -8.87 15.45 -7.39
CA TYR A 745 -8.26 16.64 -6.80
C TYR A 745 -7.60 16.30 -5.48
N MET A 746 -6.37 16.78 -5.32
CA MET A 746 -5.62 16.66 -4.08
C MET A 746 -5.22 18.05 -3.62
N GLY A 747 -5.63 18.43 -2.41
CA GLY A 747 -5.35 19.75 -1.89
C GLY A 747 -3.91 19.89 -1.43
N LYS A 748 -3.57 21.12 -1.01
CA LYS A 748 -2.24 21.44 -0.53
C LYS A 748 -1.87 20.59 0.69
N ARG A 749 -0.62 20.11 0.72
CA ARG A 749 -0.07 19.31 1.82
C ARG A 749 1.30 19.87 2.17
N TYR A 750 1.86 19.38 3.27
CA TYR A 750 3.21 19.74 3.71
C TYR A 750 4.02 18.48 3.88
N VAL A 751 5.33 18.56 3.56
CA VAL A 751 6.20 17.40 3.71
C VAL A 751 6.78 17.30 5.11
N ASP A 752 6.70 18.36 5.91
CA ASP A 752 7.38 18.40 7.19
C ASP A 752 6.44 18.83 8.31
N LEU A 753 6.81 18.43 9.50
CA LEU A 753 6.08 18.68 10.72
C LEU A 753 5.84 20.16 10.98
N TYR A 754 6.76 21.01 10.55
CA TYR A 754 6.70 22.43 10.84
C TYR A 754 6.03 23.22 9.73
N ASN A 755 5.51 22.55 8.72
CA ASN A 755 4.80 23.15 7.60
C ASN A 755 5.66 24.15 6.83
N ASN A 756 6.95 23.87 6.72
CA ASN A 756 7.86 24.76 5.99
C ASN A 756 7.84 24.52 4.49
N THR A 757 7.63 23.29 4.05
CA THR A 757 7.66 22.97 2.64
C THR A 757 6.29 22.45 2.21
N ALA A 758 5.62 23.26 1.40
CA ALA A 758 4.30 22.90 0.87
C ALA A 758 4.42 22.09 -0.39
N LEU A 759 3.54 21.12 -0.54
CA LEU A 759 3.29 20.44 -1.79
C LEU A 759 2.01 21.03 -2.37
N PRO A 760 2.05 21.74 -3.50
CA PRO A 760 0.87 22.40 -4.02
C PRO A 760 -0.24 21.41 -4.40
N SER A 761 -1.46 21.92 -4.42
CA SER A 761 -2.60 21.15 -4.88
C SER A 761 -2.44 20.78 -6.36
N TYR A 762 -3.13 19.70 -6.76
CA TYR A 762 -3.17 19.34 -8.17
C TYR A 762 -4.48 18.65 -8.48
N GLY A 763 -4.84 18.65 -9.75
CA GLY A 763 -5.99 17.92 -10.25
C GLY A 763 -5.64 17.20 -11.52
N THR A 764 -6.13 15.98 -11.67
CA THR A 764 -5.90 15.19 -12.88
C THR A 764 -7.22 14.83 -13.52
N VAL A 765 -7.20 14.68 -14.83
CA VAL A 765 -8.39 14.30 -15.60
C VAL A 765 -8.09 13.00 -16.32
N GLY A 766 -8.96 12.02 -16.14
CA GLY A 766 -8.95 10.80 -16.92
C GLY A 766 -10.25 10.66 -17.67
N ALA A 767 -10.26 9.80 -18.68
CA ALA A 767 -11.48 9.54 -19.44
C ALA A 767 -11.39 8.17 -20.08
N GLY A 768 -12.55 7.59 -20.33
CA GLY A 768 -12.62 6.29 -20.96
C GLY A 768 -13.86 6.11 -21.80
N VAL A 769 -13.77 5.15 -22.70
CA VAL A 769 -14.89 4.72 -23.52
C VAL A 769 -14.90 3.20 -23.50
N THR A 770 -16.06 2.62 -23.27
CA THR A 770 -16.25 1.17 -23.32
C THR A 770 -17.36 0.87 -24.30
N ALA A 771 -17.11 -0.09 -25.19
CA ALA A 771 -18.12 -0.55 -26.16
C ALA A 771 -18.30 -2.06 -25.95
N ARG A 772 -19.54 -2.50 -25.74
CA ARG A 772 -19.88 -3.91 -25.59
C ARG A 772 -20.78 -4.35 -26.69
N ARG A 773 -20.45 -5.45 -27.32
CA ARG A 773 -21.30 -6.04 -28.33
C ARG A 773 -21.25 -7.57 -28.18
N GLY A 774 -22.41 -8.14 -27.80
CA GLY A 774 -22.46 -9.54 -27.51
C GLY A 774 -21.54 -9.86 -26.32
N SER A 775 -20.69 -10.83 -26.51
CA SER A 775 -19.75 -11.25 -25.45
C SER A 775 -18.41 -10.51 -25.49
N TRP A 776 -18.25 -9.58 -26.42
CA TRP A 776 -17.00 -8.83 -26.60
C TRP A 776 -17.10 -7.46 -26.00
N GLN A 777 -15.98 -6.96 -25.49
CA GLN A 777 -15.90 -5.62 -24.95
C GLN A 777 -14.56 -5.00 -25.30
N LEU A 778 -14.62 -3.73 -25.70
CA LEU A 778 -13.42 -2.94 -25.99
C LEU A 778 -13.45 -1.71 -25.09
N GLN A 779 -12.34 -1.41 -24.45
CA GLN A 779 -12.22 -0.24 -23.61
C GLN A 779 -10.93 0.52 -23.93
N ILE A 780 -11.03 1.83 -24.04
CA ILE A 780 -9.87 2.71 -24.18
C ILE A 780 -9.95 3.72 -23.07
N VAL A 781 -8.85 3.84 -22.29
CA VAL A 781 -8.81 4.80 -21.19
C VAL A 781 -7.52 5.60 -21.26
N GLY A 782 -7.58 6.84 -20.77
CA GLY A 782 -6.41 7.67 -20.59
C GLY A 782 -6.43 8.31 -19.23
N ASP A 783 -5.26 8.41 -18.61
CA ASP A 783 -5.09 9.03 -17.32
C ASP A 783 -4.21 10.26 -17.43
N ASN A 784 -4.43 11.22 -16.54
CA ASN A 784 -3.69 12.47 -16.48
C ASN A 784 -3.56 13.07 -17.88
N LEU A 785 -4.71 13.27 -18.52
CA LEU A 785 -4.78 13.65 -19.92
C LEU A 785 -4.12 15.00 -20.21
N PHE A 786 -4.08 15.89 -19.24
CA PHE A 786 -3.47 17.21 -19.41
C PHE A 786 -2.07 17.29 -18.84
N ASN A 787 -1.48 16.16 -18.51
CA ASN A 787 -0.11 16.07 -17.98
C ASN A 787 0.10 17.00 -16.81
N ALA A 788 -0.86 17.01 -15.87
CA ALA A 788 -0.74 17.85 -14.70
C ALA A 788 0.48 17.47 -13.89
N HIS A 789 1.14 18.46 -13.33
CA HIS A 789 2.28 18.25 -12.43
C HIS A 789 1.78 18.23 -11.00
N GLY A 790 2.29 17.29 -10.23
CA GLY A 790 1.95 17.18 -8.82
C GLY A 790 2.92 16.26 -8.13
N LEU A 791 3.03 16.40 -6.82
CA LEU A 791 3.93 15.60 -6.01
C LEU A 791 3.14 14.99 -4.87
N THR A 792 3.44 13.73 -4.56
CA THR A 792 2.85 13.07 -3.39
C THR A 792 3.78 13.15 -2.19
N GLU A 793 5.07 13.32 -2.44
CA GLU A 793 6.07 13.33 -1.40
C GLU A 793 7.21 14.25 -1.84
N GLY A 794 7.92 14.86 -0.88
CA GLY A 794 9.10 15.63 -1.15
C GLY A 794 9.98 15.63 0.08
N ASN A 795 11.24 15.98 -0.10
CA ASN A 795 12.13 16.09 1.04
C ASN A 795 11.88 17.42 1.75
N THR A 796 12.11 17.43 3.03
CA THR A 796 12.00 18.67 3.80
C THR A 796 13.02 19.69 3.31
N ARG A 797 12.63 20.97 3.30
CA ARG A 797 13.48 21.97 2.77
C ARG A 797 14.03 22.86 3.70
N THR A 798 14.48 23.43 3.13
CA THR A 798 15.35 24.29 2.91
C THR A 798 15.93 24.89 4.04
N ASP A 799 15.18 25.39 4.79
CA ASP A 799 15.61 26.02 5.94
C ASP A 799 16.09 25.01 6.91
N SER A 800 15.44 23.86 6.95
CA SER A 800 15.99 22.77 7.71
C SER A 800 17.05 22.03 6.93
N LEU A 801 17.25 22.41 5.69
CA LEU A 801 18.28 21.80 4.85
C LEU A 801 19.46 22.70 4.60
N ALA A 802 19.56 23.79 5.30
CA ALA A 802 20.71 24.66 5.14
C ALA A 802 21.99 23.87 5.33
N GLY A 803 22.87 23.96 4.35
CA GLY A 803 24.11 23.20 4.40
C GLY A 803 24.01 21.79 3.83
N GLN A 804 22.84 21.36 3.43
CA GLN A 804 22.67 20.04 2.79
C GLN A 804 22.36 20.24 1.32
N GLY A 805 23.10 19.58 0.49
CA GLY A 805 22.81 19.57 -0.92
C GLY A 805 22.85 20.94 -1.54
N SER A 806 22.09 21.11 -2.57
CA SER A 806 22.09 22.32 -3.39
C SER A 806 20.83 23.13 -3.14
N SER A 807 20.95 24.45 -3.15
CA SER A 807 19.77 25.31 -3.17
C SER A 807 19.03 25.19 -4.51
N GLU A 808 19.64 24.56 -5.49
CA GLU A 808 19.07 24.42 -6.82
C GLU A 808 18.26 23.16 -7.02
N ALA A 809 18.38 22.18 -6.13
CA ALA A 809 17.68 20.91 -6.34
C ALA A 809 17.46 20.19 -5.02
N ILE A 810 16.35 19.45 -5.00
CA ILE A 810 15.92 18.63 -3.88
C ILE A 810 15.08 17.52 -4.50
N TYR A 811 14.70 16.51 -3.76
CA TYR A 811 13.90 15.46 -4.38
C TYR A 811 12.43 15.49 -3.99
N GLY A 812 11.60 15.01 -4.92
CA GLY A 812 10.17 14.83 -4.73
C GLY A 812 9.69 13.65 -5.54
N ARG A 813 8.47 13.20 -5.27
CA ARG A 813 7.90 12.04 -5.97
C ARG A 813 6.73 12.51 -6.84
N PRO A 814 6.93 12.63 -8.17
CA PRO A 814 5.87 13.12 -9.04
C PRO A 814 4.76 12.09 -9.28
N ILE A 815 3.56 12.59 -9.55
CA ILE A 815 2.48 11.77 -10.02
C ILE A 815 2.80 11.27 -11.43
N PHE A 816 2.10 10.22 -11.85
CA PHE A 816 2.35 9.62 -13.18
C PHE A 816 1.87 10.54 -14.29
N GLY A 817 2.58 10.54 -15.41
CA GLY A 817 2.22 11.33 -16.57
C GLY A 817 1.08 10.73 -17.37
N ARG A 818 0.67 11.46 -18.42
CA ARG A 818 -0.38 11.01 -19.33
C ARG A 818 -0.05 9.63 -19.87
N ASN A 819 -1.03 8.72 -19.79
CA ASN A 819 -0.85 7.39 -20.33
C ASN A 819 -2.19 6.83 -20.79
N PHE A 820 -2.14 5.89 -21.75
CA PHE A 820 -3.32 5.31 -22.34
C PHE A 820 -3.27 3.80 -22.28
N ARG A 821 -4.43 3.18 -22.13
CA ARG A 821 -4.56 1.72 -22.12
C ARG A 821 -5.72 1.30 -23.01
N LEU A 822 -5.54 0.14 -23.64
CA LEU A 822 -6.56 -0.53 -24.44
C LEU A 822 -6.87 -1.85 -23.77
N VAL A 823 -8.14 -2.14 -23.54
CA VAL A 823 -8.55 -3.39 -22.91
C VAL A 823 -9.55 -4.08 -23.82
N ILE A 824 -9.27 -5.34 -24.13
CA ILE A 824 -10.18 -6.17 -24.95
C ILE A 824 -10.53 -7.38 -24.11
N SER A 825 -11.83 -7.67 -24.00
CA SER A 825 -12.27 -8.81 -23.22
C SER A 825 -13.36 -9.58 -23.94
N LYS A 826 -13.45 -10.86 -23.58
CA LYS A 826 -14.51 -11.74 -24.02
C LYS A 826 -15.03 -12.51 -22.81
N SER A 827 -16.34 -12.52 -22.70
CA SER A 827 -17.03 -13.24 -21.63
C SER A 827 -17.79 -14.44 -22.23
N TRP A 828 -18.07 -15.42 -21.38
CA TRP A 828 -18.85 -16.56 -21.81
C TRP A 828 -19.67 -17.08 -20.64
#